data_d279a012c7d679be2b9744bca654c351
#
_entry.id   d279a012c7d679be2b9744bca654c351
#
_cell.length_a   1.000
_cell.length_b   1.000
_cell.length_c   1.000
_cell.angle_alpha   90.00
_cell.angle_beta   90.00
_cell.angle_gamma   90.00
#
_symmetry.space_group_name_H-M   'P 1'
#
loop_
_entity.id
_entity.type
_entity.pdbx_description
1 polymer ?
#
loop_
_entity_poly.entity_id
_entity_poly.type
_entity_poly.pdbx_seq_one_letter_code
_entity_poly.pdbx_strand_id
1 'polypeptide(L)'
;MPLKPLFAAMIIIGSSLLAFAAQPYQRRMLYDFSPLKTLQGDHLKEIAFPIGGIGTGNITLGGRGEIRDWEIFNRPGKGKQLNLTFFSVWIRPKDQNAIAKILERKLFPPYTGWMGIPRHNLAGLPRFDEVEFRGEYPFAWLKYIDPQVPIHINLEAYNPFIPLDPDNSGIPVAIFNWTISNPLEVPVDVSLCFSMQNPIGTDGKDFDPKSVHSGINEFVSNGKLSGVKFSSSYLTADDIRFGTMAIMTNATDLNVTTCWYRGGWWDNAHIFWDDFSDDGLIADCRDKVISPENNTDVASLNVHLQLAPKEQRTIPFYLTWHFPNRENYWNSEAEVRHKKMTNYYATKFSDAVSVAHYVAEHLDYLEDLSRRFHDALIGSTLPNFVIDAVSSQLSILKTNTVMRINDGQFFGFEGISDDGGCCWMNCTHVWNYAQTVAFLFPSLERSARETDFLHNMFDNGYMPFRSLVPLGDYRWKYKPCADGQMGAIVRAYREWKLCGDNTWLARLWPKIKLALEFAWRGTGNVSEVLQWQKENLPVPWDQDRDGVMEGEQHNTYDIEFYGPNTMTGSLYLAALKAATEMARCMGDDRAAKTYQKIYERGKNRYDKLLWNGKYYVQQVQVAEGIQVPAHLRMPVNETCTGQNCPGKVSPAGKQRALDTSNIPKYQYGKGCLSDQLLGQFSAFITGLGYIMDPSHVKQALQSIFRYNFKTNLASFSNVQRVYALNDEAGLLLCTWPEGERPSLPFVYSDEVWTGIEYQVAASLIYAGLIDEGLSLVKAVRDRHDGLRRNPWDEFECGHHYARALASWGVLLALSGFHYDGVNQVIRFAPVIQQQNFQVFWSCGTGWGTFHMTPTGLSVKVLFGTLRLSKFAFSAEPNREIRSVRLNGESLGFKSIINQNYREIQFDKPVTIAADSELKLEYR
;
A
#
# COMPACT_ATOMS: atom_id res chain seq x y z
N MET A 1 84.72 -5.49 -10.64
CA MET A 1 84.06 -4.65 -11.66
C MET A 1 82.58 -4.77 -11.40
N PRO A 2 81.86 -3.72 -10.97
CA PRO A 2 80.42 -3.84 -10.61
C PRO A 2 79.58 -3.40 -11.79
N LEU A 3 78.52 -4.19 -11.98
CA LEU A 3 77.36 -3.92 -12.92
C LEU A 3 76.49 -2.83 -12.28
N LYS A 4 76.21 -1.78 -13.08
CA LYS A 4 75.18 -0.76 -12.75
C LYS A 4 73.75 -1.27 -13.11
N PRO A 5 72.68 -1.00 -12.28
CA PRO A 5 71.32 -1.21 -12.70
C PRO A 5 70.76 0.00 -13.46
N LEU A 6 70.09 -0.25 -14.59
CA LEU A 6 69.26 0.69 -15.33
C LEU A 6 67.96 0.94 -14.53
N PHE A 7 67.70 2.22 -14.18
CA PHE A 7 66.37 2.67 -13.72
C PHE A 7 65.48 2.87 -14.96
N ALA A 8 64.46 2.07 -15.06
CA ALA A 8 63.36 2.31 -15.98
C ALA A 8 62.32 3.23 -15.28
N ALA A 9 62.16 4.43 -15.80
CA ALA A 9 61.13 5.33 -15.36
C ALA A 9 59.75 4.84 -15.89
N MET A 10 58.92 4.34 -14.98
CA MET A 10 57.54 4.00 -15.26
C MET A 10 56.70 5.28 -15.14
N ILE A 11 56.31 5.85 -16.27
CA ILE A 11 55.32 6.95 -16.31
C ILE A 11 53.96 6.36 -15.93
N ILE A 12 53.49 6.64 -14.73
CA ILE A 12 52.12 6.34 -14.31
C ILE A 12 51.22 7.41 -14.93
N ILE A 13 50.61 7.06 -16.04
CA ILE A 13 49.45 7.80 -16.58
C ILE A 13 48.26 7.50 -15.66
N GLY A 14 47.99 8.45 -14.77
CA GLY A 14 46.79 8.44 -13.93
C GLY A 14 45.53 8.63 -14.81
N SER A 15 45.02 7.57 -15.40
CA SER A 15 43.65 7.56 -15.86
C SER A 15 42.72 7.53 -14.64
N SER A 16 42.12 8.66 -14.33
CA SER A 16 40.96 8.71 -13.44
C SER A 16 39.83 7.94 -14.08
N LEU A 17 39.84 6.62 -13.89
CA LEU A 17 38.66 5.80 -14.06
C LEU A 17 37.62 6.31 -13.06
N LEU A 18 36.65 7.10 -13.54
CA LEU A 18 35.35 7.26 -12.92
C LEU A 18 34.78 5.85 -12.73
N ALA A 19 34.99 5.28 -11.55
CA ALA A 19 34.32 4.05 -11.17
C ALA A 19 32.81 4.37 -11.12
N PHE A 20 32.12 4.11 -12.22
CA PHE A 20 30.68 3.93 -12.18
C PHE A 20 30.44 2.85 -11.12
N ALA A 21 29.55 3.12 -10.17
CA ALA A 21 29.07 2.09 -9.28
C ALA A 21 28.60 0.92 -10.19
N ALA A 22 29.17 -0.27 -9.98
CA ALA A 22 28.78 -1.42 -10.80
C ALA A 22 27.27 -1.59 -10.64
N GLN A 23 26.55 -1.64 -11.75
CA GLN A 23 25.13 -1.95 -11.76
C GLN A 23 24.95 -3.30 -11.04
N PRO A 24 24.19 -3.38 -9.93
CA PRO A 24 24.09 -4.58 -9.10
C PRO A 24 23.39 -5.72 -9.83
N TYR A 25 22.56 -5.39 -10.83
CA TYR A 25 21.81 -6.33 -11.64
C TYR A 25 22.24 -6.28 -13.10
N GLN A 26 22.34 -7.43 -13.71
CA GLN A 26 22.53 -7.51 -15.17
C GLN A 26 21.26 -6.94 -15.85
N ARG A 27 21.44 -6.20 -16.93
CA ARG A 27 20.32 -5.54 -17.64
C ARG A 27 19.20 -6.52 -18.02
N ARG A 28 19.51 -7.77 -18.40
CA ARG A 28 18.49 -8.79 -18.66
C ARG A 28 17.57 -9.08 -17.47
N MET A 29 18.05 -8.90 -16.23
CA MET A 29 17.26 -9.10 -15.01
C MET A 29 16.34 -7.90 -14.72
N LEU A 30 16.73 -6.69 -15.19
CA LEU A 30 15.92 -5.48 -15.06
C LEU A 30 14.82 -5.37 -16.11
N TYR A 31 14.98 -6.07 -17.22
CA TYR A 31 14.00 -6.10 -18.33
C TYR A 31 13.41 -7.51 -18.49
N ASP A 32 13.03 -8.12 -17.36
CA ASP A 32 12.34 -9.41 -17.33
C ASP A 32 10.82 -9.17 -17.43
N PHE A 33 10.26 -9.45 -18.59
CA PHE A 33 8.83 -9.33 -18.90
C PHE A 33 8.10 -10.68 -18.85
N SER A 34 8.68 -11.68 -18.19
CA SER A 34 8.01 -12.96 -17.95
C SER A 34 6.80 -12.77 -17.01
N PRO A 35 5.83 -13.70 -17.00
CA PRO A 35 4.72 -13.68 -16.04
C PRO A 35 5.22 -13.62 -14.59
N LEU A 36 4.35 -13.19 -13.69
CA LEU A 36 4.62 -13.20 -12.25
C LEU A 36 4.94 -14.63 -11.79
N LYS A 37 5.79 -14.75 -10.78
CA LYS A 37 6.29 -16.03 -10.30
C LYS A 37 5.19 -16.83 -9.60
N THR A 38 5.12 -18.13 -9.88
CA THR A 38 4.44 -19.10 -9.04
C THR A 38 5.40 -19.52 -7.93
N LEU A 39 4.94 -19.38 -6.69
CA LEU A 39 5.70 -19.71 -5.47
C LEU A 39 5.44 -21.17 -5.09
N GLN A 40 6.49 -21.87 -4.63
CA GLN A 40 6.43 -23.28 -4.24
C GLN A 40 7.54 -23.63 -3.25
N GLY A 41 7.44 -24.79 -2.60
CA GLY A 41 8.44 -25.26 -1.66
C GLY A 41 8.62 -24.29 -0.50
N ASP A 42 9.86 -23.91 -0.18
CA ASP A 42 10.18 -23.03 0.94
C ASP A 42 9.66 -21.60 0.76
N HIS A 43 9.42 -21.16 -0.46
CA HIS A 43 8.86 -19.84 -0.76
C HIS A 43 7.36 -19.69 -0.40
N LEU A 44 6.75 -20.73 0.18
CA LEU A 44 5.38 -20.67 0.71
C LEU A 44 5.33 -20.29 2.21
N LYS A 45 6.47 -20.28 2.92
CA LYS A 45 6.54 -20.16 4.38
C LYS A 45 5.96 -18.84 4.92
N GLU A 46 6.30 -17.75 4.26
CA GLU A 46 5.94 -16.40 4.71
C GLU A 46 4.70 -15.85 3.97
N ILE A 47 4.07 -16.63 3.11
CA ILE A 47 2.87 -16.16 2.39
C ILE A 47 1.72 -15.95 3.37
N ALA A 48 1.14 -14.74 3.32
CA ALA A 48 -0.13 -14.38 3.90
C ALA A 48 -0.80 -13.36 2.97
N PHE A 49 -1.70 -13.84 2.10
CA PHE A 49 -2.37 -13.06 1.06
C PHE A 49 -3.69 -12.49 1.61
N PRO A 50 -3.83 -11.14 1.78
CA PRO A 50 -5.02 -10.54 2.38
C PRO A 50 -6.24 -10.64 1.45
N ILE A 51 -7.36 -11.13 1.99
CA ILE A 51 -8.67 -11.21 1.31
C ILE A 51 -9.71 -10.49 2.18
N GLY A 52 -10.22 -9.37 1.71
CA GLY A 52 -11.20 -8.55 2.41
C GLY A 52 -11.55 -7.28 1.66
N GLY A 53 -12.53 -6.52 2.13
CA GLY A 53 -12.98 -5.27 1.51
C GLY A 53 -12.28 -4.03 2.06
N ILE A 54 -12.28 -2.92 1.29
CA ILE A 54 -11.75 -1.64 1.76
C ILE A 54 -12.51 -1.18 3.00
N GLY A 55 -11.82 -1.14 4.16
CA GLY A 55 -12.38 -0.72 5.43
C GLY A 55 -13.21 -1.76 6.17
N THR A 56 -13.15 -3.03 5.77
CA THR A 56 -13.92 -4.13 6.39
C THR A 56 -13.09 -5.09 7.23
N GLY A 57 -11.76 -4.95 7.21
CA GLY A 57 -10.83 -5.97 7.65
C GLY A 57 -10.69 -7.09 6.63
N ASN A 58 -9.88 -8.09 6.96
CA ASN A 58 -9.52 -9.20 6.08
C ASN A 58 -9.26 -10.49 6.86
N ILE A 59 -9.27 -11.59 6.14
CA ILE A 59 -8.55 -12.82 6.48
C ILE A 59 -7.33 -12.92 5.56
N THR A 60 -6.37 -13.79 5.85
CA THR A 60 -5.29 -14.10 4.91
C THR A 60 -5.29 -15.56 4.49
N LEU A 61 -4.98 -15.79 3.21
CA LEU A 61 -4.72 -17.12 2.68
C LEU A 61 -3.22 -17.39 2.78
N GLY A 62 -2.84 -18.37 3.56
CA GLY A 62 -1.45 -18.77 3.75
C GLY A 62 -0.92 -19.60 2.58
N GLY A 63 0.40 -19.71 2.48
CA GLY A 63 1.05 -20.43 1.38
C GLY A 63 0.80 -21.93 1.35
N ARG A 64 0.33 -22.53 2.44
CA ARG A 64 -0.09 -23.93 2.50
C ARG A 64 -1.57 -24.11 2.11
N GLY A 65 -2.34 -23.01 1.97
CA GLY A 65 -3.78 -23.02 1.78
C GLY A 65 -4.59 -22.86 3.08
N GLU A 66 -3.93 -22.65 4.22
CA GLU A 66 -4.57 -22.37 5.49
C GLU A 66 -5.18 -20.96 5.53
N ILE A 67 -6.29 -20.78 6.27
CA ILE A 67 -6.88 -19.49 6.57
C ILE A 67 -6.31 -19.00 7.91
N ARG A 68 -5.70 -17.81 7.89
CA ARG A 68 -5.04 -17.24 9.07
C ARG A 68 -5.28 -15.73 9.15
N ASP A 69 -4.69 -15.07 10.15
CA ASP A 69 -4.76 -13.63 10.36
C ASP A 69 -6.22 -13.12 10.25
N TRP A 70 -7.04 -13.52 11.22
CA TRP A 70 -8.46 -13.16 11.27
C TRP A 70 -8.63 -11.72 11.75
N GLU A 71 -8.44 -10.77 10.84
CA GLU A 71 -8.41 -9.33 11.11
C GLU A 71 -9.76 -8.66 10.82
N ILE A 72 -10.85 -9.38 11.00
CA ILE A 72 -12.22 -8.92 10.70
C ILE A 72 -12.95 -8.31 11.90
N PHE A 73 -12.39 -8.42 13.11
CA PHE A 73 -13.00 -7.95 14.37
C PHE A 73 -12.64 -6.50 14.69
N ASN A 74 -12.49 -5.65 13.67
CA ASN A 74 -12.08 -4.25 13.78
C ASN A 74 -10.69 -4.04 14.41
N ARG A 75 -9.85 -5.06 14.38
CA ARG A 75 -8.47 -5.10 14.88
C ARG A 75 -7.58 -5.95 13.98
N PRO A 76 -6.28 -5.64 13.95
CA PRO A 76 -5.28 -6.58 13.46
C PRO A 76 -5.22 -7.87 14.31
N GLY A 77 -4.71 -8.93 13.71
CA GLY A 77 -4.58 -10.24 14.36
C GLY A 77 -3.54 -11.10 13.65
N LYS A 78 -2.31 -10.55 13.48
CA LYS A 78 -1.22 -11.25 12.80
C LYS A 78 -0.82 -12.54 13.49
N GLY A 79 -0.60 -13.58 12.70
CA GLY A 79 -0.23 -14.92 13.20
C GLY A 79 -1.37 -15.69 13.87
N LYS A 80 -2.56 -15.12 14.03
CA LYS A 80 -3.66 -15.79 14.72
C LYS A 80 -4.44 -16.70 13.79
N GLN A 81 -4.78 -17.87 14.30
CA GLN A 81 -5.57 -18.87 13.60
C GLN A 81 -6.85 -19.15 14.37
N LEU A 82 -7.96 -19.30 13.67
CA LEU A 82 -9.20 -19.78 14.25
C LEU A 82 -9.15 -21.31 14.30
N ASN A 83 -9.36 -21.87 15.50
CA ASN A 83 -9.29 -23.31 15.72
C ASN A 83 -10.33 -24.05 14.88
N LEU A 84 -10.04 -25.28 14.49
CA LEU A 84 -10.98 -26.17 13.78
C LEU A 84 -11.66 -25.49 12.57
N THR A 85 -10.89 -24.66 11.85
CA THR A 85 -11.40 -23.90 10.69
C THR A 85 -10.52 -24.21 9.47
N PHE A 86 -11.06 -25.02 8.55
CA PHE A 86 -10.31 -25.54 7.40
C PHE A 86 -11.26 -26.11 6.33
N PHE A 87 -10.74 -26.26 5.12
CA PHE A 87 -11.36 -27.06 4.07
C PHE A 87 -10.81 -28.48 4.08
N SER A 88 -11.68 -29.49 3.85
CA SER A 88 -11.32 -30.88 3.65
C SER A 88 -11.96 -31.46 2.38
N VAL A 89 -11.34 -32.47 1.81
CA VAL A 89 -11.82 -33.17 0.62
C VAL A 89 -11.81 -34.67 0.85
N TRP A 90 -12.87 -35.36 0.41
CA TRP A 90 -12.96 -36.80 0.30
C TRP A 90 -13.17 -37.16 -1.17
N ILE A 91 -12.51 -38.23 -1.64
CA ILE A 91 -12.42 -38.59 -3.06
C ILE A 91 -12.50 -40.10 -3.15
N ARG A 92 -13.41 -40.61 -3.98
CA ARG A 92 -13.52 -42.05 -4.26
C ARG A 92 -13.75 -42.27 -5.77
N PRO A 93 -12.74 -42.64 -6.54
CA PRO A 93 -12.97 -43.17 -7.89
C PRO A 93 -13.73 -44.48 -7.82
N LYS A 94 -14.57 -44.72 -8.82
CA LYS A 94 -15.35 -45.96 -8.91
C LYS A 94 -14.47 -47.20 -8.74
N ASP A 95 -14.87 -48.08 -7.88
CA ASP A 95 -14.21 -49.37 -7.56
C ASP A 95 -12.80 -49.21 -6.95
N GLN A 96 -12.50 -48.06 -6.32
CA GLN A 96 -11.24 -47.78 -5.61
C GLN A 96 -11.50 -47.38 -4.15
N ASN A 97 -10.42 -47.41 -3.35
CA ASN A 97 -10.46 -46.90 -1.98
C ASN A 97 -10.64 -45.38 -1.92
N ALA A 98 -11.32 -44.90 -0.91
CA ALA A 98 -11.46 -43.48 -0.65
C ALA A 98 -10.15 -42.87 -0.12
N ILE A 99 -9.99 -41.58 -0.40
CA ILE A 99 -8.89 -40.73 0.09
C ILE A 99 -9.52 -39.48 0.72
N ALA A 100 -9.19 -39.23 2.00
CA ALA A 100 -9.61 -37.99 2.68
C ALA A 100 -8.37 -37.16 3.05
N LYS A 101 -8.38 -35.86 2.79
CA LYS A 101 -7.30 -34.93 3.12
C LYS A 101 -7.83 -33.55 3.52
N ILE A 102 -7.07 -32.86 4.38
CA ILE A 102 -7.21 -31.42 4.57
C ILE A 102 -6.63 -30.73 3.33
N LEU A 103 -7.35 -29.70 2.83
CA LEU A 103 -6.94 -28.92 1.67
C LEU A 103 -5.87 -27.89 2.05
N GLU A 104 -4.78 -28.42 2.55
CA GLU A 104 -3.54 -27.70 2.88
C GLU A 104 -2.34 -28.57 2.48
N ARG A 105 -1.21 -27.90 2.19
CA ARG A 105 0.09 -28.56 2.13
C ARG A 105 0.51 -29.05 3.50
N LYS A 106 1.29 -30.13 3.59
CA LYS A 106 1.95 -30.58 4.81
C LYS A 106 2.76 -29.46 5.47
N LEU A 107 2.85 -29.51 6.81
CA LEU A 107 3.50 -28.49 7.60
C LEU A 107 4.99 -28.36 7.25
N PHE A 108 5.53 -27.15 7.45
CA PHE A 108 6.96 -26.91 7.37
C PHE A 108 7.67 -27.25 8.70
N PRO A 109 8.92 -27.76 8.66
CA PRO A 109 9.74 -27.82 9.84
C PRO A 109 10.12 -26.39 10.31
N PRO A 110 10.51 -26.21 11.60
CA PRO A 110 10.72 -27.23 12.63
C PRO A 110 9.41 -27.67 13.28
N TYR A 111 9.32 -28.99 13.65
CA TYR A 111 8.15 -29.56 14.34
C TYR A 111 8.34 -29.50 15.86
N THR A 112 8.75 -28.36 16.38
CA THR A 112 9.16 -28.18 17.78
C THR A 112 8.15 -27.32 18.54
N GLY A 113 7.92 -27.73 19.80
CA GLY A 113 7.11 -27.04 20.78
C GLY A 113 7.15 -27.83 22.08
N TRP A 114 6.71 -27.25 23.18
CA TRP A 114 6.75 -27.94 24.49
C TRP A 114 5.87 -29.22 24.54
N MET A 115 4.85 -29.30 23.67
CA MET A 115 4.00 -30.48 23.47
C MET A 115 3.96 -30.96 22.00
N GLY A 116 4.97 -30.62 21.18
CA GLY A 116 4.94 -30.81 19.74
C GLY A 116 4.12 -29.70 19.02
N ILE A 117 3.51 -30.05 17.89
CA ILE A 117 2.65 -29.12 17.14
C ILE A 117 1.33 -28.89 17.91
N PRO A 118 0.80 -27.67 18.00
CA PRO A 118 -0.48 -27.41 18.66
C PRO A 118 -1.63 -28.22 18.05
N ARG A 119 -2.46 -28.79 18.93
CA ARG A 119 -3.52 -29.75 18.55
C ARG A 119 -4.69 -29.14 17.79
N HIS A 120 -5.02 -27.89 18.10
CA HIS A 120 -6.15 -27.18 17.50
C HIS A 120 -6.02 -26.96 15.98
N ASN A 121 -4.81 -27.11 15.41
CA ASN A 121 -4.58 -27.06 13.98
C ASN A 121 -4.81 -28.41 13.29
N LEU A 122 -5.18 -29.46 14.04
CA LEU A 122 -5.34 -30.81 13.50
C LEU A 122 -4.14 -31.26 12.65
N ALA A 123 -2.94 -30.93 13.09
CA ALA A 123 -1.68 -31.15 12.35
C ALA A 123 -1.43 -32.62 11.98
N GLY A 124 -2.03 -33.55 12.73
CA GLY A 124 -1.93 -35.00 12.49
C GLY A 124 -2.84 -35.53 11.37
N LEU A 125 -3.78 -34.75 10.86
CA LEU A 125 -4.65 -35.18 9.74
C LEU A 125 -3.89 -35.14 8.41
N PRO A 126 -4.21 -36.05 7.45
CA PRO A 126 -3.57 -36.10 6.14
C PRO A 126 -3.70 -34.81 5.35
N ARG A 127 -2.63 -34.37 4.70
CA ARG A 127 -2.54 -33.17 3.86
C ARG A 127 -1.90 -33.49 2.52
N PHE A 128 -1.95 -32.55 1.60
CA PHE A 128 -1.30 -32.63 0.29
C PHE A 128 0.22 -32.50 0.41
N ASP A 129 0.95 -33.15 -0.46
CA ASP A 129 2.42 -33.12 -0.47
C ASP A 129 2.94 -31.74 -0.80
N GLU A 130 2.42 -31.12 -1.84
CA GLU A 130 2.86 -29.81 -2.36
C GLU A 130 1.69 -28.93 -2.75
N VAL A 131 1.94 -27.62 -2.78
CA VAL A 131 1.06 -26.59 -3.30
C VAL A 131 1.88 -25.66 -4.18
N GLU A 132 1.34 -25.27 -5.33
CA GLU A 132 1.79 -24.13 -6.09
C GLU A 132 0.90 -22.94 -5.81
N PHE A 133 1.48 -21.80 -5.42
CA PHE A 133 0.77 -20.57 -5.09
C PHE A 133 1.10 -19.49 -6.13
N ARG A 134 0.09 -18.95 -6.81
CA ARG A 134 0.20 -17.79 -7.68
C ARG A 134 -0.69 -16.68 -7.15
N GLY A 135 -0.07 -15.55 -6.74
CA GLY A 135 -0.79 -14.37 -6.26
C GLY A 135 -0.60 -13.21 -7.23
N GLU A 136 -1.68 -12.80 -7.87
CA GLU A 136 -1.77 -11.64 -8.76
C GLU A 136 -2.94 -10.78 -8.27
N TYR A 137 -2.66 -9.88 -7.33
CA TYR A 137 -3.70 -9.18 -6.60
C TYR A 137 -4.74 -8.52 -7.52
N PRO A 138 -6.08 -8.69 -7.28
CA PRO A 138 -6.71 -9.21 -6.07
C PRO A 138 -6.97 -10.73 -6.02
N PHE A 139 -6.44 -11.51 -6.96
CA PHE A 139 -6.67 -12.94 -7.04
C PHE A 139 -5.48 -13.75 -6.53
N ALA A 140 -5.78 -14.88 -5.88
CA ALA A 140 -4.81 -15.91 -5.53
C ALA A 140 -5.28 -17.27 -6.09
N TRP A 141 -4.37 -18.02 -6.70
CA TRP A 141 -4.64 -19.37 -7.19
C TRP A 141 -3.71 -20.35 -6.51
N LEU A 142 -4.29 -21.45 -6.00
CA LEU A 142 -3.55 -22.57 -5.44
C LEU A 142 -3.83 -23.81 -6.25
N LYS A 143 -2.80 -24.57 -6.56
CA LYS A 143 -2.88 -25.89 -7.17
C LYS A 143 -2.33 -26.91 -6.17
N TYR A 144 -3.17 -27.86 -5.78
CA TYR A 144 -2.83 -28.92 -4.84
C TYR A 144 -2.26 -30.09 -5.60
N ILE A 145 -1.10 -30.61 -5.16
CA ILE A 145 -0.34 -31.66 -5.82
C ILE A 145 -0.06 -32.78 -4.84
N ASP A 146 -0.53 -33.99 -5.17
CA ASP A 146 -0.25 -35.18 -4.42
C ASP A 146 -0.32 -36.41 -5.35
N PRO A 147 0.73 -37.26 -5.44
CA PRO A 147 0.75 -38.45 -6.31
C PRO A 147 -0.33 -39.48 -5.96
N GLN A 148 -0.87 -39.47 -4.74
CA GLN A 148 -1.93 -40.38 -4.32
C GLN A 148 -3.32 -39.91 -4.72
N VAL A 149 -3.48 -38.60 -5.04
CA VAL A 149 -4.77 -38.01 -5.42
C VAL A 149 -4.96 -38.05 -6.92
N PRO A 150 -5.93 -38.82 -7.44
CA PRO A 150 -6.07 -39.07 -8.88
C PRO A 150 -6.85 -37.99 -9.64
N ILE A 151 -7.25 -36.91 -8.98
CA ILE A 151 -8.02 -35.78 -9.57
C ILE A 151 -7.22 -34.50 -9.41
N HIS A 152 -7.59 -33.46 -10.15
CA HIS A 152 -6.99 -32.13 -10.00
C HIS A 152 -7.87 -31.25 -9.12
N ILE A 153 -7.27 -30.57 -8.14
CA ILE A 153 -7.94 -29.67 -7.23
C ILE A 153 -7.22 -28.33 -7.25
N ASN A 154 -7.97 -27.28 -7.59
CA ASN A 154 -7.48 -25.92 -7.61
C ASN A 154 -8.40 -25.02 -6.81
N LEU A 155 -7.82 -24.02 -6.13
CA LEU A 155 -8.54 -22.94 -5.49
C LEU A 155 -8.25 -21.63 -6.22
N GLU A 156 -9.28 -20.84 -6.47
CA GLU A 156 -9.17 -19.42 -6.74
C GLU A 156 -9.82 -18.68 -5.57
N ALA A 157 -9.08 -17.74 -4.95
CA ALA A 157 -9.60 -16.98 -3.83
C ALA A 157 -9.42 -15.47 -4.08
N TYR A 158 -10.45 -14.67 -3.77
CA TYR A 158 -10.40 -13.22 -3.99
C TYR A 158 -11.47 -12.47 -3.21
N ASN A 159 -11.32 -11.14 -3.20
CA ASN A 159 -12.38 -10.18 -2.87
C ASN A 159 -12.53 -9.20 -4.05
N PRO A 160 -13.74 -8.77 -4.43
CA PRO A 160 -13.93 -7.83 -5.53
C PRO A 160 -13.07 -6.57 -5.38
N PHE A 161 -12.40 -6.16 -6.47
CA PHE A 161 -11.56 -4.97 -6.52
C PHE A 161 -11.83 -4.21 -7.82
N ILE A 162 -12.61 -3.13 -7.72
CA ILE A 162 -13.10 -2.38 -8.86
C ILE A 162 -12.68 -0.92 -8.68
N PRO A 163 -11.65 -0.44 -9.40
CA PRO A 163 -11.27 0.97 -9.35
C PRO A 163 -12.45 1.89 -9.63
N LEU A 164 -12.52 3.01 -8.93
CA LEU A 164 -13.60 4.01 -8.90
C LEU A 164 -14.88 3.56 -8.19
N ASP A 165 -14.99 2.30 -7.78
CA ASP A 165 -16.12 1.77 -7.02
C ASP A 165 -15.67 1.27 -5.64
N PRO A 166 -15.47 2.17 -4.66
CA PRO A 166 -15.04 1.79 -3.32
C PRO A 166 -16.11 1.05 -2.52
N ASP A 167 -17.38 1.09 -2.93
CA ASP A 167 -18.46 0.40 -2.24
C ASP A 167 -18.44 -1.10 -2.58
N ASN A 168 -18.37 -1.46 -3.86
CA ASN A 168 -18.21 -2.84 -4.28
C ASN A 168 -16.82 -3.41 -3.97
N SER A 169 -15.79 -2.56 -3.91
CA SER A 169 -14.47 -2.94 -3.39
C SER A 169 -14.40 -3.02 -1.87
N GLY A 170 -15.45 -2.62 -1.16
CA GLY A 170 -15.59 -2.59 0.30
C GLY A 170 -16.57 -3.63 0.85
N ILE A 171 -16.86 -4.72 0.13
CA ILE A 171 -17.74 -5.79 0.58
C ILE A 171 -16.98 -6.72 1.55
N PRO A 172 -17.52 -7.02 2.76
CA PRO A 172 -16.89 -7.90 3.74
C PRO A 172 -17.07 -9.39 3.37
N VAL A 173 -16.32 -9.85 2.35
CA VAL A 173 -16.40 -11.23 1.86
C VAL A 173 -15.03 -11.76 1.44
N ALA A 174 -14.82 -13.06 1.65
CA ALA A 174 -13.81 -13.86 0.96
C ALA A 174 -14.52 -14.89 0.09
N ILE A 175 -14.23 -14.92 -1.20
CA ILE A 175 -14.80 -15.84 -2.18
C ILE A 175 -13.75 -16.92 -2.44
N PHE A 176 -14.15 -18.20 -2.30
CA PHE A 176 -13.32 -19.37 -2.56
C PHE A 176 -13.97 -20.20 -3.66
N ASN A 177 -13.43 -20.17 -4.84
CA ASN A 177 -13.89 -20.97 -5.99
C ASN A 177 -13.04 -22.25 -6.10
N TRP A 178 -13.56 -23.35 -5.64
CA TRP A 178 -12.92 -24.67 -5.72
C TRP A 178 -13.23 -25.32 -7.06
N THR A 179 -12.23 -25.52 -7.91
CA THR A 179 -12.35 -26.21 -9.19
C THR A 179 -11.77 -27.60 -9.07
N ILE A 180 -12.63 -28.60 -9.27
CA ILE A 180 -12.28 -30.02 -9.20
C ILE A 180 -12.46 -30.63 -10.60
N SER A 181 -11.43 -31.32 -11.09
CA SER A 181 -11.43 -31.94 -12.43
C SER A 181 -11.12 -33.42 -12.32
N ASN A 182 -11.97 -34.25 -12.92
CA ASN A 182 -11.79 -35.70 -13.03
C ASN A 182 -11.04 -36.04 -14.33
N PRO A 183 -9.73 -36.32 -14.33
CA PRO A 183 -8.98 -36.72 -15.52
C PRO A 183 -9.17 -38.19 -15.92
N LEU A 184 -9.84 -39.01 -15.07
CA LEU A 184 -10.00 -40.44 -15.25
C LEU A 184 -11.06 -40.80 -16.30
N GLU A 185 -11.07 -42.07 -16.71
CA GLU A 185 -12.11 -42.66 -17.59
C GLU A 185 -13.28 -43.24 -16.79
N VAL A 186 -13.29 -43.11 -15.48
CA VAL A 186 -14.34 -43.57 -14.56
C VAL A 186 -14.91 -42.40 -13.76
N PRO A 187 -16.17 -42.46 -13.33
CA PRO A 187 -16.73 -41.43 -12.45
C PRO A 187 -16.03 -41.45 -11.06
N VAL A 188 -16.04 -40.28 -10.44
CA VAL A 188 -15.43 -40.05 -9.11
C VAL A 188 -16.45 -39.37 -8.23
N ASP A 189 -16.71 -39.93 -7.05
CA ASP A 189 -17.46 -39.26 -5.99
C ASP A 189 -16.52 -38.36 -5.23
N VAL A 190 -16.95 -37.13 -4.95
CA VAL A 190 -16.16 -36.10 -4.25
C VAL A 190 -17.01 -35.38 -3.23
N SER A 191 -16.48 -35.21 -2.03
CA SER A 191 -17.08 -34.31 -1.04
C SER A 191 -16.08 -33.20 -0.71
N LEU A 192 -16.59 -31.98 -0.61
CA LEU A 192 -15.82 -30.78 -0.27
C LEU A 192 -16.47 -30.13 0.96
N CYS A 193 -15.79 -30.15 2.09
CA CYS A 193 -16.33 -29.71 3.36
C CYS A 193 -15.57 -28.49 3.90
N PHE A 194 -16.30 -27.42 4.25
CA PHE A 194 -15.77 -26.29 5.00
C PHE A 194 -16.26 -26.35 6.44
N SER A 195 -15.34 -26.56 7.37
CA SER A 195 -15.58 -26.56 8.81
C SER A 195 -15.09 -25.24 9.42
N MET A 196 -15.87 -24.68 10.35
CA MET A 196 -15.55 -23.42 11.00
C MET A 196 -16.05 -23.35 12.43
N GLN A 197 -15.16 -22.99 13.36
CA GLN A 197 -15.52 -22.64 14.73
C GLN A 197 -16.21 -21.28 14.75
N ASN A 198 -17.28 -21.13 15.55
CA ASN A 198 -17.93 -19.82 15.72
C ASN A 198 -17.07 -18.88 16.57
N PRO A 199 -16.54 -17.77 16.00
CA PRO A 199 -15.67 -16.84 16.73
C PRO A 199 -16.42 -15.63 17.30
N ILE A 200 -17.75 -15.57 17.17
CA ILE A 200 -18.54 -14.38 17.53
C ILE A 200 -18.52 -14.18 19.04
N GLY A 201 -18.09 -12.99 19.46
CA GLY A 201 -17.90 -12.63 20.86
C GLY A 201 -16.43 -12.46 21.27
N THR A 202 -15.50 -12.85 20.40
CA THR A 202 -14.07 -12.52 20.58
C THR A 202 -13.81 -11.03 20.42
N ASP A 203 -12.79 -10.53 21.08
CA ASP A 203 -12.25 -9.19 20.84
C ASP A 203 -11.17 -9.16 19.74
N GLY A 204 -10.95 -10.30 19.06
CA GLY A 204 -9.93 -10.47 18.03
C GLY A 204 -8.51 -10.71 18.55
N LYS A 205 -8.31 -10.68 19.87
CA LYS A 205 -6.99 -10.94 20.49
C LYS A 205 -6.79 -12.40 20.85
N ASP A 206 -7.86 -13.07 21.25
CA ASP A 206 -7.84 -14.45 21.69
C ASP A 206 -9.04 -15.20 21.09
N PHE A 207 -8.77 -16.35 20.48
CA PHE A 207 -9.76 -17.26 19.92
C PHE A 207 -9.97 -18.51 20.80
N ASP A 208 -9.54 -18.48 22.07
CA ASP A 208 -9.86 -19.55 23.01
C ASP A 208 -11.41 -19.66 23.10
N PRO A 209 -11.99 -20.84 22.90
CA PRO A 209 -13.43 -21.06 23.06
C PRO A 209 -14.01 -20.53 24.38
N LYS A 210 -13.20 -20.46 25.43
CA LYS A 210 -13.60 -19.91 26.73
C LYS A 210 -13.78 -18.40 26.75
N SER A 211 -13.17 -17.69 25.79
CA SER A 211 -13.34 -16.24 25.65
C SER A 211 -14.58 -15.86 24.83
N VAL A 212 -15.18 -16.84 24.15
CA VAL A 212 -16.40 -16.69 23.34
C VAL A 212 -17.60 -17.10 24.16
N HIS A 213 -18.65 -16.30 24.19
CA HIS A 213 -19.84 -16.57 24.99
C HIS A 213 -21.04 -16.96 24.13
N SER A 214 -21.61 -18.14 24.42
CA SER A 214 -22.92 -18.59 23.91
C SER A 214 -23.13 -18.31 22.41
N GLY A 215 -22.24 -18.88 21.60
CA GLY A 215 -22.32 -18.81 20.13
C GLY A 215 -23.61 -19.46 19.63
N ILE A 216 -24.17 -18.91 18.55
CA ILE A 216 -25.32 -19.49 17.85
C ILE A 216 -24.88 -19.89 16.46
N ASN A 217 -25.06 -21.17 16.13
CA ASN A 217 -24.92 -21.68 14.76
C ASN A 217 -26.31 -22.01 14.23
N GLU A 218 -26.66 -21.50 13.08
CA GLU A 218 -28.00 -21.63 12.50
C GLU A 218 -27.91 -21.91 11.01
N PHE A 219 -28.55 -22.99 10.57
CA PHE A 219 -28.69 -23.24 9.14
C PHE A 219 -29.64 -22.19 8.52
N VAL A 220 -29.22 -21.60 7.41
CA VAL A 220 -30.01 -20.62 6.67
C VAL A 220 -30.01 -20.95 5.18
N SER A 221 -31.19 -20.77 4.54
CA SER A 221 -31.36 -21.00 3.11
C SER A 221 -32.43 -20.07 2.54
N ASN A 222 -32.24 -19.56 1.34
CA ASN A 222 -33.25 -18.82 0.57
C ASN A 222 -33.55 -19.48 -0.78
N GLY A 223 -33.12 -20.73 -0.96
CA GLY A 223 -33.27 -21.49 -2.20
C GLY A 223 -32.22 -21.20 -3.28
N LYS A 224 -31.50 -20.07 -3.19
CA LYS A 224 -30.32 -19.74 -4.07
C LYS A 224 -28.99 -19.99 -3.37
N LEU A 225 -28.92 -19.62 -2.11
CA LEU A 225 -27.79 -19.88 -1.23
C LEU A 225 -28.24 -20.64 0.00
N SER A 226 -27.38 -21.54 0.45
CA SER A 226 -27.56 -22.29 1.70
C SER A 226 -26.23 -22.29 2.48
N GLY A 227 -26.32 -22.36 3.79
CA GLY A 227 -25.13 -22.41 4.64
C GLY A 227 -25.41 -22.20 6.12
N VAL A 228 -24.38 -21.82 6.86
CA VAL A 228 -24.47 -21.60 8.31
C VAL A 228 -24.18 -20.17 8.65
N LYS A 229 -25.08 -19.56 9.42
CA LYS A 229 -24.91 -18.25 10.07
C LYS A 229 -24.37 -18.46 11.48
N PHE A 230 -23.35 -17.67 11.83
CA PHE A 230 -22.76 -17.60 13.15
C PHE A 230 -23.14 -16.28 13.82
N SER A 231 -23.56 -16.35 15.08
CA SER A 231 -23.90 -15.18 15.91
C SER A 231 -23.69 -15.51 17.39
N SER A 232 -24.12 -14.64 18.29
CA SER A 232 -24.11 -14.87 19.75
C SER A 232 -25.43 -14.45 20.36
N SER A 233 -25.91 -15.23 21.34
CA SER A 233 -27.10 -14.89 22.13
C SER A 233 -26.79 -13.94 23.32
N TYR A 234 -25.53 -13.77 23.63
CA TYR A 234 -25.05 -12.99 24.78
C TYR A 234 -24.85 -11.51 24.49
N LEU A 235 -24.48 -11.15 23.25
CA LEU A 235 -24.09 -9.80 22.88
C LEU A 235 -25.30 -8.94 22.52
N THR A 236 -25.36 -7.74 23.05
CA THR A 236 -26.32 -6.73 22.63
C THR A 236 -25.81 -6.00 21.38
N ALA A 237 -26.71 -5.39 20.62
CA ALA A 237 -26.39 -4.73 19.36
C ALA A 237 -25.37 -3.57 19.49
N ASP A 238 -25.18 -3.03 20.69
CA ASP A 238 -24.26 -1.95 20.99
C ASP A 238 -22.91 -2.43 21.57
N ASP A 239 -22.74 -3.74 21.81
CA ASP A 239 -21.43 -4.31 22.21
C ASP A 239 -20.42 -4.19 21.04
N ILE A 240 -19.19 -3.85 21.35
CA ILE A 240 -18.13 -3.73 20.31
C ILE A 240 -17.80 -5.05 19.63
N ARG A 241 -18.07 -6.19 20.27
CA ARG A 241 -17.87 -7.54 19.75
C ARG A 241 -19.07 -8.08 18.99
N PHE A 242 -20.22 -7.32 19.01
CA PHE A 242 -21.43 -7.71 18.29
C PHE A 242 -21.16 -7.84 16.81
N GLY A 243 -21.63 -8.94 16.24
CA GLY A 243 -21.51 -9.18 14.81
C GLY A 243 -22.07 -10.54 14.40
N THR A 244 -21.96 -10.81 13.13
CA THR A 244 -22.33 -12.10 12.52
C THR A 244 -21.29 -12.50 11.48
N MET A 245 -21.19 -13.82 11.24
CA MET A 245 -20.49 -14.39 10.11
C MET A 245 -21.37 -15.40 9.40
N ALA A 246 -21.01 -15.75 8.16
CA ALA A 246 -21.67 -16.85 7.46
C ALA A 246 -20.70 -17.56 6.51
N ILE A 247 -20.84 -18.89 6.42
CA ILE A 247 -20.28 -19.69 5.34
C ILE A 247 -21.45 -20.16 4.48
N MET A 248 -21.43 -19.81 3.19
CA MET A 248 -22.55 -20.04 2.27
C MET A 248 -22.03 -20.65 0.96
N THR A 249 -22.89 -21.39 0.27
CA THR A 249 -22.66 -21.90 -1.08
C THR A 249 -23.95 -21.91 -1.90
N ASN A 250 -23.84 -21.94 -3.23
CA ASN A 250 -24.96 -22.14 -4.14
C ASN A 250 -25.13 -23.62 -4.56
N ALA A 251 -24.31 -24.53 -4.05
CA ALA A 251 -24.46 -25.96 -4.29
C ALA A 251 -25.77 -26.47 -3.67
N THR A 252 -26.35 -27.48 -4.27
CA THR A 252 -27.67 -28.01 -3.88
C THR A 252 -27.63 -29.35 -3.13
N ASP A 253 -26.58 -30.13 -3.36
CA ASP A 253 -26.38 -31.40 -2.66
C ASP A 253 -25.49 -31.15 -1.43
N LEU A 254 -26.13 -31.01 -0.27
CA LEU A 254 -25.53 -30.54 0.96
C LEU A 254 -25.83 -31.43 2.15
N ASN A 255 -24.79 -31.76 2.92
CA ASN A 255 -24.93 -32.16 4.31
C ASN A 255 -24.44 -31.01 5.20
N VAL A 256 -25.18 -30.67 6.23
CA VAL A 256 -24.84 -29.56 7.13
C VAL A 256 -24.88 -30.02 8.57
N THR A 257 -23.80 -29.77 9.28
CA THR A 257 -23.75 -29.97 10.74
C THR A 257 -23.56 -28.62 11.40
N THR A 258 -24.57 -28.16 12.16
CA THR A 258 -24.49 -26.88 12.89
C THR A 258 -23.68 -27.00 14.19
N CYS A 259 -23.41 -28.21 14.66
CA CYS A 259 -22.65 -28.48 15.87
C CYS A 259 -21.96 -29.85 15.80
N TRP A 260 -20.64 -29.86 15.92
CA TRP A 260 -19.91 -31.09 16.10
C TRP A 260 -20.22 -31.73 17.45
N TYR A 261 -19.93 -33.04 17.59
CA TYR A 261 -20.08 -33.74 18.85
C TYR A 261 -19.39 -33.00 20.00
N ARG A 262 -20.08 -32.74 21.09
CA ARG A 262 -19.58 -32.07 22.29
C ARG A 262 -19.03 -33.11 23.27
N GLY A 263 -17.77 -33.53 23.07
CA GLY A 263 -17.06 -34.45 23.95
C GLY A 263 -15.87 -33.79 24.64
N GLY A 264 -15.16 -34.56 25.47
CA GLY A 264 -13.86 -34.19 26.02
C GLY A 264 -12.72 -34.78 25.19
N TRP A 265 -11.49 -34.37 25.47
CA TRP A 265 -10.27 -34.98 24.90
C TRP A 265 -10.22 -35.01 23.34
N TRP A 266 -10.81 -34.04 22.66
CA TRP A 266 -10.90 -33.97 21.15
C TRP A 266 -11.82 -34.99 20.50
N ASP A 267 -12.76 -35.55 21.25
CA ASP A 267 -13.79 -36.44 20.70
C ASP A 267 -14.50 -35.82 19.50
N ASN A 268 -14.75 -34.50 19.52
CA ASN A 268 -15.37 -33.76 18.42
C ASN A 268 -14.59 -33.90 17.10
N ALA A 269 -13.26 -33.76 17.14
CA ALA A 269 -12.42 -33.90 15.96
C ALA A 269 -12.30 -35.35 15.49
N HIS A 270 -12.27 -36.32 16.41
CA HIS A 270 -12.29 -37.75 16.08
C HIS A 270 -13.61 -38.11 15.37
N ILE A 271 -14.74 -37.78 15.97
CA ILE A 271 -16.06 -38.14 15.42
C ILE A 271 -16.23 -37.49 14.03
N PHE A 272 -15.88 -36.19 13.87
CA PHE A 272 -15.94 -35.53 12.58
C PHE A 272 -15.06 -36.22 11.53
N TRP A 273 -13.79 -36.53 11.88
CA TRP A 273 -12.89 -37.09 10.90
C TRP A 273 -13.21 -38.54 10.54
N ASP A 274 -13.59 -39.35 11.51
CA ASP A 274 -13.98 -40.73 11.28
C ASP A 274 -15.22 -40.81 10.36
N ASP A 275 -16.24 -39.97 10.62
CA ASP A 275 -17.45 -39.87 9.81
C ASP A 275 -17.11 -39.44 8.37
N PHE A 276 -16.45 -38.28 8.23
CA PHE A 276 -16.11 -37.70 6.93
C PHE A 276 -15.15 -38.56 6.10
N SER A 277 -14.19 -39.23 6.73
CA SER A 277 -13.18 -40.05 6.03
C SER A 277 -13.72 -41.40 5.58
N ASP A 278 -14.80 -41.91 6.15
CA ASP A 278 -15.41 -43.19 5.81
C ASP A 278 -16.12 -43.10 4.43
N ASP A 279 -17.09 -42.22 4.31
CA ASP A 279 -17.95 -42.15 3.11
C ASP A 279 -18.03 -40.77 2.44
N GLY A 280 -17.39 -39.76 3.00
CA GLY A 280 -17.39 -38.36 2.49
C GLY A 280 -18.64 -37.58 2.90
N LEU A 281 -19.48 -38.11 3.71
CA LEU A 281 -20.66 -37.42 4.26
C LEU A 281 -20.35 -36.99 5.71
N ILE A 282 -21.20 -36.13 6.23
CA ILE A 282 -21.25 -35.77 7.65
C ILE A 282 -22.67 -35.88 8.14
N ALA A 283 -22.88 -36.11 9.42
CA ALA A 283 -24.22 -36.12 10.01
C ALA A 283 -24.97 -34.84 9.64
N ASP A 284 -26.14 -34.97 8.98
CA ASP A 284 -26.97 -33.81 8.57
C ASP A 284 -27.82 -33.36 9.77
N CYS A 285 -27.39 -32.33 10.45
CA CYS A 285 -28.08 -31.70 11.59
C CYS A 285 -28.22 -30.21 11.35
N ARG A 286 -29.42 -29.75 10.99
CA ARG A 286 -29.70 -28.36 10.62
C ARG A 286 -30.40 -27.57 11.72
N ASP A 287 -30.52 -28.14 12.91
CA ASP A 287 -31.13 -27.47 14.04
C ASP A 287 -30.33 -26.24 14.44
N LYS A 288 -31.01 -25.18 14.87
CA LYS A 288 -30.36 -24.04 15.49
C LYS A 288 -29.80 -24.46 16.83
N VAL A 289 -28.47 -24.23 17.00
CA VAL A 289 -27.74 -24.64 18.18
C VAL A 289 -27.23 -23.42 18.92
N ILE A 290 -27.33 -23.46 20.25
CA ILE A 290 -26.72 -22.50 21.17
C ILE A 290 -25.64 -23.22 21.95
N SER A 291 -24.42 -22.68 21.90
CA SER A 291 -23.28 -23.22 22.67
C SER A 291 -23.50 -23.03 24.16
N PRO A 292 -22.94 -23.91 25.00
CA PRO A 292 -22.87 -23.68 26.45
C PRO A 292 -22.18 -22.35 26.79
N GLU A 293 -22.45 -21.83 27.98
CA GLU A 293 -21.73 -20.66 28.49
C GLU A 293 -20.21 -20.92 28.49
N ASN A 294 -19.43 -19.91 28.08
CA ASN A 294 -17.98 -19.98 27.95
C ASN A 294 -17.47 -21.08 27.01
N ASN A 295 -18.23 -21.39 25.97
CA ASN A 295 -17.84 -22.32 24.91
C ASN A 295 -18.39 -21.89 23.57
N THR A 296 -17.88 -22.47 22.48
CA THR A 296 -18.34 -22.26 21.13
C THR A 296 -18.33 -23.57 20.35
N ASP A 297 -19.20 -23.68 19.36
CA ASP A 297 -19.38 -24.87 18.55
C ASP A 297 -18.73 -24.70 17.16
N VAL A 298 -18.35 -25.83 16.57
CA VAL A 298 -17.90 -25.94 15.19
C VAL A 298 -19.07 -26.37 14.33
N ALA A 299 -19.26 -25.70 13.18
CA ALA A 299 -20.19 -26.13 12.14
C ALA A 299 -19.44 -26.56 10.89
N SER A 300 -20.04 -27.42 10.09
CA SER A 300 -19.53 -27.86 8.79
C SER A 300 -20.59 -27.74 7.71
N LEU A 301 -20.14 -27.26 6.55
CA LEU A 301 -20.93 -27.18 5.31
C LEU A 301 -20.24 -28.08 4.28
N ASN A 302 -20.83 -29.24 4.00
CA ASN A 302 -20.30 -30.26 3.11
C ASN A 302 -21.08 -30.29 1.81
N VAL A 303 -20.38 -30.20 0.67
CA VAL A 303 -20.94 -30.31 -0.68
C VAL A 303 -20.55 -31.67 -1.24
N HIS A 304 -21.54 -32.52 -1.60
CA HIS A 304 -21.28 -33.78 -2.26
C HIS A 304 -21.57 -33.70 -3.76
N LEU A 305 -20.72 -34.29 -4.58
CA LEU A 305 -20.88 -34.32 -6.03
C LEU A 305 -20.25 -35.57 -6.64
N GLN A 306 -20.84 -36.01 -7.77
CA GLN A 306 -20.27 -37.03 -8.62
C GLN A 306 -19.75 -36.37 -9.91
N LEU A 307 -18.51 -36.58 -10.23
CA LEU A 307 -17.88 -36.12 -11.48
C LEU A 307 -17.84 -37.25 -12.50
N ALA A 308 -18.48 -37.06 -13.64
CA ALA A 308 -18.36 -37.96 -14.78
C ALA A 308 -16.87 -37.97 -15.30
N PRO A 309 -16.51 -38.98 -16.10
CA PRO A 309 -15.19 -38.98 -16.77
C PRO A 309 -14.94 -37.67 -17.51
N LYS A 310 -13.76 -37.06 -17.33
CA LYS A 310 -13.32 -35.77 -17.91
C LYS A 310 -14.16 -34.54 -17.50
N GLU A 311 -15.06 -34.67 -16.55
CA GLU A 311 -15.85 -33.55 -16.05
C GLU A 311 -15.01 -32.66 -15.12
N GLN A 312 -15.33 -31.36 -15.17
CA GLN A 312 -14.81 -30.35 -14.27
C GLN A 312 -15.98 -29.55 -13.68
N ARG A 313 -15.95 -29.27 -12.41
CA ARG A 313 -16.91 -28.39 -11.71
C ARG A 313 -16.21 -27.38 -10.83
N THR A 314 -16.80 -26.18 -10.72
CA THR A 314 -16.38 -25.14 -9.77
C THR A 314 -17.49 -24.95 -8.73
N ILE A 315 -17.09 -25.00 -7.46
CA ILE A 315 -17.98 -24.86 -6.29
C ILE A 315 -17.53 -23.61 -5.54
N PRO A 316 -18.35 -22.55 -5.48
CA PRO A 316 -18.05 -21.38 -4.70
C PRO A 316 -18.46 -21.56 -3.24
N PHE A 317 -17.58 -21.08 -2.34
CA PHE A 317 -17.89 -20.82 -0.94
C PHE A 317 -17.72 -19.34 -0.67
N TYR A 318 -18.68 -18.75 0.04
CA TYR A 318 -18.66 -17.35 0.46
C TYR A 318 -18.48 -17.32 1.98
N LEU A 319 -17.35 -16.82 2.44
CA LEU A 319 -17.13 -16.49 3.84
C LEU A 319 -17.39 -14.99 4.00
N THR A 320 -18.45 -14.64 4.73
CA THR A 320 -18.86 -13.25 4.92
C THR A 320 -18.88 -12.88 6.40
N TRP A 321 -18.74 -11.58 6.67
CA TRP A 321 -18.75 -11.07 8.04
C TRP A 321 -19.45 -9.72 8.13
N HIS A 322 -19.90 -9.39 9.35
CA HIS A 322 -20.54 -8.12 9.65
C HIS A 322 -20.31 -7.77 11.12
N PHE A 323 -19.39 -6.81 11.38
CA PHE A 323 -19.06 -6.29 12.69
C PHE A 323 -19.28 -4.78 12.66
N PRO A 324 -20.48 -4.28 13.01
CA PRO A 324 -20.86 -2.88 12.80
C PRO A 324 -20.09 -1.90 13.68
N ASN A 325 -19.76 -2.30 14.91
CA ASN A 325 -19.28 -1.42 15.97
C ASN A 325 -17.75 -1.38 16.00
N ARG A 326 -17.19 -0.19 15.82
CA ARG A 326 -15.74 0.05 15.95
C ARG A 326 -15.49 1.00 17.11
N GLU A 327 -14.54 0.71 17.95
CA GLU A 327 -14.10 1.56 19.03
C GLU A 327 -12.79 2.26 18.70
N ASN A 328 -12.68 3.53 19.07
CA ASN A 328 -11.39 4.22 19.06
C ASN A 328 -10.57 3.81 20.29
N TYR A 329 -9.80 2.74 20.14
CA TYR A 329 -8.91 2.20 21.18
C TYR A 329 -7.49 2.77 21.11
N TRP A 330 -7.16 3.50 20.05
CA TRP A 330 -5.78 3.93 19.72
C TRP A 330 -5.43 5.35 20.20
N ASN A 331 -6.40 6.18 20.55
CA ASN A 331 -6.15 7.51 21.05
C ASN A 331 -6.24 7.60 22.58
N SER A 332 -5.40 8.47 23.15
CA SER A 332 -5.47 8.86 24.57
C SER A 332 -6.34 10.10 24.81
N GLU A 333 -6.64 10.87 23.74
CA GLU A 333 -7.38 12.14 23.82
C GLU A 333 -8.81 11.89 24.30
N ALA A 334 -9.20 12.58 25.40
CA ALA A 334 -10.48 12.34 26.10
C ALA A 334 -11.71 12.54 25.19
N GLU A 335 -11.60 13.42 24.21
CA GLU A 335 -12.66 13.73 23.26
C GLU A 335 -13.04 12.56 22.35
N VAL A 336 -12.11 11.63 22.11
CA VAL A 336 -12.30 10.54 21.14
C VAL A 336 -12.04 9.14 21.71
N ARG A 337 -11.33 9.05 22.84
CA ARG A 337 -10.99 7.77 23.46
C ARG A 337 -12.25 6.96 23.77
N HIS A 338 -12.23 5.69 23.37
CA HIS A 338 -13.32 4.73 23.51
C HIS A 338 -14.65 5.17 22.87
N LYS A 339 -14.64 6.19 22.01
CA LYS A 339 -15.84 6.53 21.22
C LYS A 339 -16.13 5.41 20.22
N LYS A 340 -17.41 5.05 20.15
CA LYS A 340 -17.91 4.10 19.17
C LYS A 340 -18.16 4.80 17.84
N MET A 341 -17.88 4.08 16.76
CA MET A 341 -18.11 4.48 15.38
C MET A 341 -18.76 3.30 14.64
N THR A 342 -19.53 3.58 13.60
CA THR A 342 -20.11 2.55 12.75
C THR A 342 -19.22 2.33 11.54
N ASN A 343 -18.87 1.09 11.23
CA ASN A 343 -18.23 0.75 9.96
C ASN A 343 -19.17 1.08 8.80
N TYR A 344 -18.65 1.69 7.74
CA TYR A 344 -19.48 2.12 6.60
C TYR A 344 -20.25 0.98 5.96
N TYR A 345 -19.63 -0.19 5.77
CA TYR A 345 -20.30 -1.34 5.17
C TYR A 345 -21.54 -1.80 5.98
N ALA A 346 -21.56 -1.54 7.30
CA ALA A 346 -22.70 -1.85 8.14
C ALA A 346 -23.90 -0.89 7.92
N THR A 347 -23.72 0.19 7.20
CA THR A 347 -24.84 1.03 6.72
C THR A 347 -25.48 0.48 5.44
N LYS A 348 -24.81 -0.49 4.78
CA LYS A 348 -25.25 -1.12 3.53
C LYS A 348 -25.86 -2.50 3.76
N PHE A 349 -25.36 -3.22 4.76
CA PHE A 349 -25.74 -4.60 5.06
C PHE A 349 -26.26 -4.71 6.50
N SER A 350 -27.25 -5.55 6.71
CA SER A 350 -27.84 -5.79 8.03
C SER A 350 -27.12 -6.89 8.83
N ASP A 351 -26.51 -7.86 8.14
CA ASP A 351 -25.78 -8.99 8.72
C ASP A 351 -24.94 -9.70 7.65
N ALA A 352 -24.18 -10.71 8.03
CA ALA A 352 -23.31 -11.47 7.13
C ALA A 352 -24.07 -12.24 6.04
N VAL A 353 -25.32 -12.67 6.30
CA VAL A 353 -26.16 -13.36 5.31
C VAL A 353 -26.59 -12.39 4.22
N SER A 354 -26.95 -11.17 4.58
CA SER A 354 -27.29 -10.12 3.60
C SER A 354 -26.11 -9.76 2.70
N VAL A 355 -24.87 -9.82 3.21
CA VAL A 355 -23.67 -9.68 2.40
C VAL A 355 -23.55 -10.80 1.36
N ALA A 356 -23.72 -12.06 1.80
CA ALA A 356 -23.62 -13.22 0.90
C ALA A 356 -24.68 -13.17 -0.22
N HIS A 357 -25.92 -12.77 0.10
CA HIS A 357 -26.98 -12.58 -0.90
C HIS A 357 -26.63 -11.51 -1.92
N TYR A 358 -26.15 -10.35 -1.46
CA TYR A 358 -25.72 -9.27 -2.35
C TYR A 358 -24.62 -9.73 -3.32
N VAL A 359 -23.61 -10.44 -2.80
CA VAL A 359 -22.51 -10.98 -3.61
C VAL A 359 -23.03 -11.95 -4.66
N ALA A 360 -23.88 -12.90 -4.27
CA ALA A 360 -24.44 -13.89 -5.21
C ALA A 360 -25.36 -13.27 -6.28
N GLU A 361 -26.10 -12.24 -5.94
CA GLU A 361 -26.96 -11.52 -6.89
C GLU A 361 -26.21 -10.67 -7.89
N HIS A 362 -25.00 -10.20 -7.52
CA HIS A 362 -24.18 -9.32 -8.36
C HIS A 362 -22.87 -9.98 -8.81
N LEU A 363 -22.72 -11.29 -8.62
CA LEU A 363 -21.44 -11.99 -8.81
C LEU A 363 -20.81 -11.74 -10.19
N ASP A 364 -21.61 -11.89 -11.25
CA ASP A 364 -21.13 -11.69 -12.63
C ASP A 364 -20.54 -10.29 -12.84
N TYR A 365 -21.19 -9.26 -12.29
CA TYR A 365 -20.70 -7.88 -12.37
C TYR A 365 -19.43 -7.66 -11.54
N LEU A 366 -19.42 -8.15 -10.31
CA LEU A 366 -18.29 -8.00 -9.38
C LEU A 366 -17.04 -8.73 -9.90
N GLU A 367 -17.23 -9.94 -10.41
CA GLU A 367 -16.15 -10.75 -10.97
C GLU A 367 -15.64 -10.19 -12.30
N ASP A 368 -16.52 -9.87 -13.26
CA ASP A 368 -16.13 -9.34 -14.56
C ASP A 368 -15.27 -8.07 -14.42
N LEU A 369 -15.70 -7.10 -13.63
CA LEU A 369 -14.93 -5.87 -13.45
C LEU A 369 -13.63 -6.07 -12.67
N SER A 370 -13.61 -6.97 -11.69
CA SER A 370 -12.38 -7.31 -10.96
C SER A 370 -11.37 -8.00 -11.89
N ARG A 371 -11.82 -8.90 -12.79
CA ARG A 371 -10.98 -9.54 -13.78
C ARG A 371 -10.49 -8.57 -14.85
N ARG A 372 -11.36 -7.70 -15.37
CA ARG A 372 -10.93 -6.64 -16.32
C ARG A 372 -9.84 -5.75 -15.74
N PHE A 373 -9.97 -5.39 -14.46
CA PHE A 373 -8.92 -4.63 -13.76
C PHE A 373 -7.63 -5.45 -13.64
N HIS A 374 -7.73 -6.68 -13.14
CA HIS A 374 -6.61 -7.60 -13.03
C HIS A 374 -5.89 -7.75 -14.37
N ASP A 375 -6.61 -8.12 -15.42
CA ASP A 375 -6.04 -8.37 -16.75
C ASP A 375 -5.39 -7.12 -17.35
N ALA A 376 -5.98 -5.94 -17.12
CA ALA A 376 -5.43 -4.67 -17.58
C ALA A 376 -4.13 -4.30 -16.86
N LEU A 377 -4.04 -4.55 -15.55
CA LEU A 377 -2.84 -4.26 -14.76
C LEU A 377 -1.73 -5.28 -15.00
N ILE A 378 -2.05 -6.58 -14.86
CA ILE A 378 -1.07 -7.67 -15.01
C ILE A 378 -0.61 -7.81 -16.47
N GLY A 379 -1.48 -7.54 -17.44
CA GLY A 379 -1.14 -7.53 -18.87
C GLY A 379 -0.31 -6.33 -19.33
N SER A 380 0.12 -5.44 -18.41
CA SER A 380 1.00 -4.31 -18.74
C SER A 380 2.39 -4.82 -19.15
N THR A 381 2.99 -4.23 -20.20
CA THR A 381 4.34 -4.60 -20.69
C THR A 381 5.43 -3.92 -19.85
N LEU A 382 5.37 -4.13 -18.55
CA LEU A 382 6.35 -3.69 -17.56
C LEU A 382 7.16 -4.89 -17.05
N PRO A 383 8.39 -4.68 -16.52
CA PRO A 383 9.11 -5.77 -15.88
C PRO A 383 8.28 -6.43 -14.77
N ASN A 384 8.36 -7.75 -14.66
CA ASN A 384 7.50 -8.54 -13.76
C ASN A 384 7.59 -8.07 -12.31
N PHE A 385 8.77 -7.73 -11.79
CA PHE A 385 8.94 -7.22 -10.44
C PHE A 385 8.34 -5.81 -10.24
N VAL A 386 8.14 -5.02 -11.31
CA VAL A 386 7.41 -3.75 -11.25
C VAL A 386 5.91 -4.01 -11.13
N ILE A 387 5.36 -4.93 -11.94
CA ILE A 387 3.96 -5.34 -11.84
C ILE A 387 3.70 -5.93 -10.44
N ASP A 388 4.60 -6.78 -9.96
CA ASP A 388 4.55 -7.35 -8.61
C ASP A 388 4.55 -6.26 -7.54
N ALA A 389 5.47 -5.29 -7.58
CA ALA A 389 5.52 -4.18 -6.63
C ALA A 389 4.24 -3.35 -6.62
N VAL A 390 3.68 -3.06 -7.80
CA VAL A 390 2.46 -2.24 -7.92
C VAL A 390 1.23 -3.00 -7.46
N SER A 391 1.06 -4.27 -7.88
CA SER A 391 -0.11 -5.07 -7.55
C SER A 391 -0.12 -5.54 -6.09
N SER A 392 1.02 -5.97 -5.55
CA SER A 392 1.08 -6.47 -4.16
C SER A 392 0.70 -5.41 -3.13
N GLN A 393 1.09 -4.14 -3.35
CA GLN A 393 0.77 -3.05 -2.42
C GLN A 393 -0.71 -2.64 -2.44
N LEU A 394 -1.50 -3.06 -3.44
CA LEU A 394 -2.96 -2.87 -3.41
C LEU A 394 -3.61 -3.55 -2.19
N SER A 395 -2.99 -4.62 -1.69
CA SER A 395 -3.44 -5.35 -0.50
C SER A 395 -3.54 -4.46 0.75
N ILE A 396 -2.71 -3.42 0.88
CA ILE A 396 -2.75 -2.45 1.98
C ILE A 396 -4.16 -1.87 2.14
N LEU A 397 -4.85 -1.58 1.03
CA LEU A 397 -6.20 -1.00 1.03
C LEU A 397 -7.27 -1.99 1.53
N LYS A 398 -6.95 -3.28 1.62
CA LYS A 398 -7.85 -4.35 2.05
C LYS A 398 -7.58 -4.82 3.48
N THR A 399 -6.59 -4.23 4.16
CA THR A 399 -6.20 -4.56 5.53
C THR A 399 -6.72 -3.54 6.54
N ASN A 400 -6.49 -3.79 7.82
CA ASN A 400 -6.83 -2.85 8.88
C ASN A 400 -5.98 -1.57 8.90
N THR A 401 -5.03 -1.42 7.98
CA THR A 401 -4.35 -0.13 7.75
C THR A 401 -5.35 0.95 7.37
N VAL A 402 -6.44 0.59 6.68
CA VAL A 402 -7.48 1.54 6.28
C VAL A 402 -8.84 1.22 6.90
N MET A 403 -9.65 2.24 7.05
CA MET A 403 -11.03 2.12 7.50
C MET A 403 -11.94 3.12 6.79
N ARG A 404 -13.21 2.74 6.67
CA ARG A 404 -14.31 3.60 6.23
C ARG A 404 -15.36 3.61 7.32
N ILE A 405 -15.70 4.77 7.83
CA ILE A 405 -16.62 4.91 8.97
C ILE A 405 -17.76 5.87 8.65
N ASN A 406 -18.86 5.72 9.35
CA ASN A 406 -20.05 6.54 9.27
C ASN A 406 -20.61 6.66 7.84
N ASP A 407 -20.43 7.81 7.21
CA ASP A 407 -20.89 8.16 5.85
C ASP A 407 -19.90 7.78 4.73
N GLY A 408 -18.93 6.93 5.02
CA GLY A 408 -17.96 6.43 4.05
C GLY A 408 -16.64 7.19 3.99
N GLN A 409 -16.39 8.08 4.95
CA GLN A 409 -15.13 8.79 5.08
C GLN A 409 -13.95 7.82 5.23
N PHE A 410 -12.88 8.14 4.52
CA PHE A 410 -11.66 7.35 4.50
C PHE A 410 -10.67 7.79 5.56
N PHE A 411 -10.23 6.83 6.35
CA PHE A 411 -9.16 7.01 7.32
C PHE A 411 -8.14 5.89 7.22
N GLY A 412 -6.89 6.19 7.56
CA GLY A 412 -5.81 5.21 7.57
C GLY A 412 -4.87 5.39 8.75
N PHE A 413 -4.44 4.28 9.32
CA PHE A 413 -3.19 4.20 10.06
C PHE A 413 -2.02 4.38 9.10
N GLU A 414 -0.81 4.52 9.59
CA GLU A 414 0.38 4.40 8.75
C GLU A 414 0.64 2.93 8.38
N GLY A 415 0.35 2.02 9.30
CA GLY A 415 0.41 0.58 9.19
C GLY A 415 -0.28 -0.06 10.38
N ILE A 416 -0.07 -1.35 10.61
CA ILE A 416 -0.64 -2.09 11.74
C ILE A 416 0.44 -2.87 12.48
N SER A 417 0.31 -3.00 13.80
CA SER A 417 1.06 -3.98 14.60
C SER A 417 0.34 -5.33 14.59
N ASP A 418 0.86 -6.31 15.30
CA ASP A 418 0.25 -7.65 15.35
C ASP A 418 -1.19 -7.65 15.89
N ASP A 419 -1.56 -6.68 16.75
CA ASP A 419 -2.84 -6.62 17.45
C ASP A 419 -3.49 -5.22 17.53
N GLY A 420 -2.91 -4.22 16.88
CA GLY A 420 -3.42 -2.85 16.89
C GLY A 420 -2.98 -2.02 15.70
N GLY A 421 -3.62 -0.85 15.50
CA GLY A 421 -3.16 0.12 14.51
C GLY A 421 -1.84 0.76 14.94
N CYS A 422 -0.93 0.97 13.99
CA CYS A 422 0.31 1.71 14.20
C CYS A 422 0.14 3.15 13.69
N CYS A 423 0.50 4.13 14.51
CA CYS A 423 0.55 5.54 14.10
C CYS A 423 -0.77 6.02 13.45
N TRP A 424 -1.67 6.51 14.29
CA TRP A 424 -3.09 6.73 13.96
C TRP A 424 -3.37 7.88 12.97
N MET A 425 -4.47 7.81 12.37
CA MET A 425 -5.29 8.54 11.40
C MET A 425 -4.64 9.62 10.55
N ASN A 426 -4.59 9.31 9.25
CA ASN A 426 -4.33 10.19 8.12
C ASN A 426 -3.05 11.02 8.27
N CYS A 427 -1.99 10.39 8.85
CA CYS A 427 -0.70 11.03 9.01
C CYS A 427 -0.26 11.70 7.71
N THR A 428 -0.30 13.03 7.66
CA THR A 428 -0.11 13.78 6.42
C THR A 428 1.27 13.57 5.82
N HIS A 429 2.32 13.38 6.63
CA HIS A 429 3.67 13.18 6.12
C HIS A 429 3.88 11.77 5.53
N VAL A 430 3.28 10.71 6.08
CA VAL A 430 3.39 9.34 5.52
C VAL A 430 2.52 9.19 4.27
N TRP A 431 1.26 9.64 4.34
CA TRP A 431 0.34 9.56 3.20
C TRP A 431 0.72 10.48 2.03
N ASN A 432 1.70 11.39 2.19
CA ASN A 432 2.29 12.15 1.06
C ASN A 432 2.99 11.27 0.03
N TYR A 433 3.52 10.13 0.44
CA TYR A 433 4.19 9.19 -0.46
C TYR A 433 3.19 8.31 -1.22
N ALA A 434 2.04 8.01 -0.61
CA ALA A 434 1.01 7.16 -1.19
C ALA A 434 0.40 7.77 -2.44
N GLN A 435 0.44 7.03 -3.55
CA GLN A 435 -0.14 7.49 -4.82
C GLN A 435 -1.36 6.68 -5.24
N THR A 436 -1.41 5.40 -4.91
CA THR A 436 -2.39 4.43 -5.40
C THR A 436 -3.85 4.86 -5.19
N VAL A 437 -4.19 5.38 -4.00
CA VAL A 437 -5.58 5.75 -3.65
C VAL A 437 -6.12 6.85 -4.57
N ALA A 438 -5.30 7.85 -4.88
CA ALA A 438 -5.71 8.97 -5.74
C ALA A 438 -6.10 8.53 -7.17
N PHE A 439 -5.43 7.50 -7.69
CA PHE A 439 -5.67 6.98 -9.03
C PHE A 439 -6.75 5.91 -9.07
N LEU A 440 -6.84 5.03 -8.05
CA LEU A 440 -7.82 3.95 -8.06
C LEU A 440 -9.13 4.30 -7.35
N PHE A 441 -9.08 5.09 -6.28
CA PHE A 441 -10.25 5.47 -5.49
C PHE A 441 -10.25 6.97 -5.16
N PRO A 442 -10.33 7.84 -6.19
CA PRO A 442 -10.20 9.30 -6.01
C PRO A 442 -11.27 9.90 -5.08
N SER A 443 -12.44 9.28 -4.95
CA SER A 443 -13.46 9.72 -3.99
C SER A 443 -13.00 9.55 -2.54
N LEU A 444 -12.28 8.45 -2.22
CA LEU A 444 -11.72 8.22 -0.89
C LEU A 444 -10.59 9.21 -0.59
N GLU A 445 -9.69 9.45 -1.55
CA GLU A 445 -8.60 10.41 -1.38
C GLU A 445 -9.13 11.84 -1.20
N ARG A 446 -10.19 12.23 -1.95
CA ARG A 446 -10.84 13.55 -1.76
C ARG A 446 -11.46 13.67 -0.38
N SER A 447 -12.08 12.60 0.16
CA SER A 447 -12.63 12.64 1.53
C SER A 447 -11.53 12.84 2.57
N ALA A 448 -10.35 12.24 2.37
CA ALA A 448 -9.19 12.48 3.22
C ALA A 448 -8.69 13.93 3.13
N ARG A 449 -8.69 14.56 1.93
CA ARG A 449 -8.37 16.01 1.78
C ARG A 449 -9.39 16.90 2.45
N GLU A 450 -10.67 16.55 2.37
CA GLU A 450 -11.72 17.27 3.09
C GLU A 450 -11.51 17.19 4.61
N THR A 451 -11.13 16.02 5.11
CA THR A 451 -10.74 15.84 6.52
C THR A 451 -9.60 16.77 6.92
N ASP A 452 -8.52 16.84 6.13
CA ASP A 452 -7.36 17.70 6.42
C ASP A 452 -7.76 19.18 6.51
N PHE A 453 -8.44 19.70 5.47
CA PHE A 453 -8.67 21.13 5.33
C PHE A 453 -9.92 21.63 6.05
N LEU A 454 -10.99 20.84 6.14
CA LEU A 454 -12.27 21.28 6.69
C LEU A 454 -12.46 20.87 8.16
N HIS A 455 -11.87 19.74 8.58
CA HIS A 455 -12.07 19.20 9.92
C HIS A 455 -10.84 19.29 10.82
N ASN A 456 -9.63 19.02 10.29
CA ASN A 456 -8.42 18.94 11.08
C ASN A 456 -7.72 20.30 11.25
N MET A 457 -7.72 21.15 10.22
CA MET A 457 -7.02 22.43 10.20
C MET A 457 -7.71 23.48 11.09
N PHE A 458 -6.95 24.26 11.85
CA PHE A 458 -7.43 25.44 12.59
C PHE A 458 -7.64 26.64 11.65
N ASP A 459 -8.41 27.63 12.08
CA ASP A 459 -8.77 28.79 11.24
C ASP A 459 -7.60 29.73 10.90
N ASN A 460 -6.48 29.62 11.61
CA ASN A 460 -5.24 30.33 11.28
C ASN A 460 -4.33 29.58 10.28
N GLY A 461 -4.74 28.41 9.78
CA GLY A 461 -3.97 27.59 8.87
C GLY A 461 -3.06 26.55 9.54
N TYR A 462 -3.04 26.48 10.87
CA TYR A 462 -2.32 25.46 11.63
C TYR A 462 -2.95 24.09 11.42
N MET A 463 -2.23 23.12 10.83
CA MET A 463 -2.75 21.79 10.52
C MET A 463 -1.97 20.73 11.28
N PRO A 464 -2.51 20.14 12.35
CA PRO A 464 -1.94 18.94 12.97
C PRO A 464 -1.83 17.82 11.93
N PHE A 465 -0.78 17.04 12.03
CA PHE A 465 -0.52 16.04 10.98
C PHE A 465 -1.31 14.73 11.11
N ARG A 466 -2.12 14.60 12.18
CA ARG A 466 -3.05 13.47 12.42
C ARG A 466 -4.43 13.98 12.78
N SER A 467 -5.45 13.21 12.41
CA SER A 467 -6.85 13.56 12.63
C SER A 467 -7.44 12.75 13.77
N LEU A 468 -8.18 13.38 14.67
CA LEU A 468 -8.97 12.70 15.70
C LEU A 468 -10.28 12.16 15.08
N VAL A 469 -10.66 10.95 15.41
CA VAL A 469 -11.92 10.34 14.97
C VAL A 469 -12.71 9.76 16.15
N PRO A 470 -14.06 9.82 16.12
CA PRO A 470 -14.90 10.41 15.06
C PRO A 470 -14.64 11.90 14.89
N LEU A 471 -14.91 12.45 13.69
CA LEU A 471 -14.74 13.87 13.42
C LEU A 471 -15.70 14.70 14.31
N GLY A 472 -15.22 15.87 14.76
CA GLY A 472 -15.98 16.77 15.63
C GLY A 472 -15.37 18.17 15.64
N ASP A 473 -15.77 19.01 16.62
CA ASP A 473 -15.27 20.37 16.79
C ASP A 473 -13.92 20.44 17.51
N TYR A 474 -13.31 19.33 17.79
CA TYR A 474 -12.01 19.20 18.44
C TYR A 474 -10.90 18.91 17.43
N ARG A 475 -9.66 19.26 17.79
CA ARG A 475 -8.45 19.07 16.97
C ARG A 475 -7.35 18.53 17.86
N TRP A 476 -6.44 17.74 17.25
CA TRP A 476 -5.27 17.27 17.99
C TRP A 476 -4.33 18.44 18.33
N LYS A 477 -3.93 18.53 19.59
CA LYS A 477 -3.06 19.60 20.10
C LYS A 477 -1.59 19.21 19.93
N TYR A 478 -1.15 19.16 18.70
CA TYR A 478 0.23 18.87 18.35
C TYR A 478 0.71 19.72 17.19
N LYS A 479 2.04 19.89 17.04
CA LYS A 479 2.63 20.73 15.98
C LYS A 479 2.30 20.20 14.57
N PRO A 480 2.25 21.09 13.56
CA PRO A 480 2.13 20.69 12.17
C PRO A 480 3.46 20.11 11.68
N CYS A 481 3.39 19.16 10.74
CA CYS A 481 4.55 18.73 9.97
C CYS A 481 4.74 19.63 8.77
N ALA A 482 5.95 20.17 8.57
CA ALA A 482 6.25 21.05 7.43
C ALA A 482 6.08 20.32 6.09
N ASP A 483 6.63 19.11 6.00
CA ASP A 483 6.43 18.21 4.85
C ASP A 483 4.96 17.78 4.68
N GLY A 484 4.29 17.43 5.78
CA GLY A 484 2.90 17.00 5.79
C GLY A 484 1.94 18.07 5.28
N GLN A 485 2.02 19.29 5.81
CA GLN A 485 1.13 20.39 5.46
C GLN A 485 1.35 20.86 4.01
N MET A 486 2.60 21.01 3.58
CA MET A 486 2.91 21.38 2.19
C MET A 486 2.52 20.27 1.21
N GLY A 487 2.78 19.03 1.57
CA GLY A 487 2.36 17.86 0.78
C GLY A 487 0.84 17.73 0.65
N ALA A 488 0.07 18.06 1.71
CA ALA A 488 -1.40 18.06 1.64
C ALA A 488 -1.93 19.05 0.57
N ILE A 489 -1.27 20.20 0.38
CA ILE A 489 -1.61 21.18 -0.67
C ILE A 489 -1.33 20.60 -2.06
N VAL A 490 -0.18 19.94 -2.25
CA VAL A 490 0.17 19.28 -3.52
C VAL A 490 -0.79 18.14 -3.84
N ARG A 491 -1.20 17.37 -2.81
CA ARG A 491 -2.22 16.33 -2.99
C ARG A 491 -3.58 16.91 -3.37
N ALA A 492 -4.03 18.00 -2.75
CA ALA A 492 -5.27 18.67 -3.15
C ALA A 492 -5.23 19.12 -4.63
N TYR A 493 -4.07 19.60 -5.09
CA TYR A 493 -3.85 19.90 -6.50
C TYR A 493 -3.95 18.63 -7.38
N ARG A 494 -3.36 17.50 -6.95
CA ARG A 494 -3.45 16.20 -7.65
C ARG A 494 -4.91 15.76 -7.81
N GLU A 495 -5.68 15.73 -6.71
CA GLU A 495 -7.10 15.33 -6.73
C GLU A 495 -7.93 16.25 -7.64
N TRP A 496 -7.70 17.55 -7.60
CA TRP A 496 -8.35 18.49 -8.48
C TRP A 496 -8.03 18.23 -9.96
N LYS A 497 -6.76 17.99 -10.30
CA LYS A 497 -6.34 17.67 -11.66
C LYS A 497 -6.92 16.35 -12.15
N LEU A 498 -6.95 15.31 -11.30
CA LEU A 498 -7.47 13.99 -11.67
C LEU A 498 -8.99 13.98 -11.88
N CYS A 499 -9.75 14.77 -11.12
CA CYS A 499 -11.21 14.78 -11.24
C CYS A 499 -11.76 15.95 -12.10
N GLY A 500 -11.02 17.04 -12.27
CA GLY A 500 -11.47 18.22 -13.04
C GLY A 500 -12.58 19.04 -12.36
N ASP A 501 -12.82 18.82 -11.05
CA ASP A 501 -13.93 19.43 -10.31
C ASP A 501 -13.54 20.78 -9.69
N ASN A 502 -13.84 21.86 -10.43
CA ASN A 502 -13.60 23.21 -9.97
C ASN A 502 -14.51 23.61 -8.79
N THR A 503 -15.68 23.00 -8.63
CA THR A 503 -16.58 23.26 -7.50
C THR A 503 -15.99 22.72 -6.21
N TRP A 504 -15.44 21.51 -6.25
CA TRP A 504 -14.72 20.94 -5.12
C TRP A 504 -13.50 21.80 -4.74
N LEU A 505 -12.71 22.24 -5.71
CA LEU A 505 -11.58 23.13 -5.45
C LEU A 505 -12.05 24.45 -4.82
N ALA A 506 -13.10 25.08 -5.36
CA ALA A 506 -13.63 26.34 -4.86
C ALA A 506 -14.04 26.26 -3.36
N ARG A 507 -14.61 25.12 -2.96
CA ARG A 507 -14.96 24.87 -1.55
C ARG A 507 -13.72 24.81 -0.64
N LEU A 508 -12.62 24.19 -1.11
CA LEU A 508 -11.40 24.01 -0.32
C LEU A 508 -10.42 25.19 -0.44
N TRP A 509 -10.49 25.98 -1.51
CA TRP A 509 -9.52 27.03 -1.82
C TRP A 509 -9.22 28.00 -0.67
N PRO A 510 -10.22 28.55 0.07
CA PRO A 510 -9.95 29.44 1.19
C PRO A 510 -9.08 28.80 2.26
N LYS A 511 -9.27 27.50 2.52
CA LYS A 511 -8.52 26.74 3.54
C LYS A 511 -7.13 26.34 3.01
N ILE A 512 -7.00 25.93 1.76
CA ILE A 512 -5.71 25.67 1.10
C ILE A 512 -4.83 26.92 1.13
N LYS A 513 -5.41 28.08 0.83
CA LYS A 513 -4.73 29.38 0.91
C LYS A 513 -4.19 29.66 2.31
N LEU A 514 -5.01 29.46 3.35
CA LEU A 514 -4.59 29.62 4.74
C LEU A 514 -3.45 28.67 5.12
N ALA A 515 -3.54 27.39 4.72
CA ALA A 515 -2.52 26.39 4.98
C ALA A 515 -1.17 26.75 4.34
N LEU A 516 -1.16 27.24 3.10
CA LEU A 516 0.06 27.68 2.44
C LEU A 516 0.64 28.94 3.10
N GLU A 517 -0.21 29.95 3.33
CA GLU A 517 0.21 31.24 3.90
C GLU A 517 0.66 31.10 5.35
N PHE A 518 0.32 29.99 6.02
CA PHE A 518 0.83 29.65 7.35
C PHE A 518 2.37 29.60 7.39
N ALA A 519 3.02 29.21 6.27
CA ALA A 519 4.48 29.14 6.18
C ALA A 519 5.18 30.46 6.58
N TRP A 520 4.55 31.63 6.29
CA TRP A 520 5.12 32.94 6.66
C TRP A 520 4.29 33.74 7.66
N ARG A 521 3.04 33.37 7.89
CA ARG A 521 2.20 33.99 8.93
C ARG A 521 2.43 33.36 10.29
N GLY A 522 2.82 32.06 10.31
CA GLY A 522 2.91 31.27 11.52
C GLY A 522 1.58 31.23 12.25
N THR A 523 1.64 31.10 13.57
CA THR A 523 0.46 31.10 14.45
C THR A 523 -0.27 32.46 14.54
N GLY A 524 0.39 33.56 14.14
CA GLY A 524 -0.17 34.92 14.19
C GLY A 524 -0.51 35.39 15.61
N ASN A 525 -1.46 36.34 15.71
CA ASN A 525 -2.03 36.76 17.00
C ASN A 525 -3.14 35.78 17.39
N VAL A 526 -2.77 34.70 18.05
CA VAL A 526 -3.74 33.74 18.61
C VAL A 526 -4.28 34.19 19.94
N SER A 527 -5.55 33.83 20.21
CA SER A 527 -6.15 34.03 21.52
C SER A 527 -5.41 33.21 22.60
N GLU A 528 -5.66 33.51 23.89
CA GLU A 528 -5.11 32.73 25.01
C GLU A 528 -5.42 31.24 24.88
N VAL A 529 -6.57 30.87 24.34
CA VAL A 529 -6.99 29.49 24.12
C VAL A 529 -6.01 28.73 23.15
N LEU A 530 -5.34 29.45 22.28
CA LEU A 530 -4.39 28.86 21.27
C LEU A 530 -2.93 29.20 21.63
N GLN A 531 -2.63 29.62 22.84
CA GLN A 531 -1.28 29.97 23.29
C GLN A 531 -0.28 28.78 23.08
N TRP A 532 -0.76 27.55 23.30
CA TRP A 532 0.03 26.34 23.07
C TRP A 532 0.57 26.21 21.64
N GLN A 533 -0.12 26.79 20.64
CA GLN A 533 0.39 26.80 19.26
C GLN A 533 1.66 27.67 19.12
N LYS A 534 1.70 28.82 19.80
CA LYS A 534 2.90 29.67 19.82
C LYS A 534 4.07 29.02 20.56
N GLU A 535 3.78 28.27 21.60
CA GLU A 535 4.79 27.55 22.38
C GLU A 535 5.40 26.41 21.56
N ASN A 536 4.58 25.73 20.72
CA ASN A 536 5.03 24.63 19.87
C ASN A 536 5.62 25.05 18.51
N LEU A 537 5.27 26.24 18.01
CA LEU A 537 5.83 26.81 16.78
C LEU A 537 5.96 28.33 16.92
N PRO A 538 7.03 28.79 17.62
CA PRO A 538 7.19 30.20 17.96
C PRO A 538 7.53 31.08 16.76
N VAL A 539 8.16 30.49 15.71
CA VAL A 539 8.65 31.23 14.54
C VAL A 539 8.04 30.60 13.28
N PRO A 540 7.54 31.42 12.32
CA PRO A 540 7.10 30.93 11.01
C PRO A 540 8.22 30.17 10.27
N TRP A 541 7.85 29.27 9.37
CA TRP A 541 8.83 28.51 8.58
C TRP A 541 9.60 29.38 7.57
N ASP A 542 8.93 30.36 6.93
CA ASP A 542 9.48 31.26 5.91
C ASP A 542 9.03 32.70 6.26
N GLN A 543 9.64 33.31 7.28
CA GLN A 543 9.20 34.57 7.86
C GLN A 543 9.33 35.76 6.91
N ASP A 544 10.38 35.80 6.09
CA ASP A 544 10.68 36.91 5.18
C ASP A 544 10.08 36.72 3.76
N ARG A 545 9.40 35.59 3.53
CA ARG A 545 8.77 35.21 2.25
C ARG A 545 9.75 35.11 1.10
N ASP A 546 10.90 34.59 1.35
CA ASP A 546 11.91 34.39 0.34
C ASP A 546 11.83 33.04 -0.38
N GLY A 547 10.93 32.15 0.12
CA GLY A 547 10.65 30.84 -0.44
C GLY A 547 11.53 29.74 0.14
N VAL A 548 12.28 30.01 1.23
CA VAL A 548 13.11 29.06 1.96
C VAL A 548 12.57 28.89 3.38
N MET A 549 12.43 27.66 3.82
CA MET A 549 12.05 27.34 5.19
C MET A 549 13.30 27.30 6.09
N GLU A 550 13.34 28.17 7.11
CA GLU A 550 14.45 28.27 8.07
C GLU A 550 14.04 27.92 9.50
N GLY A 551 12.73 27.89 9.78
CA GLY A 551 12.19 27.61 11.11
C GLY A 551 12.38 26.18 11.57
N GLU A 552 11.73 25.84 12.68
CA GLU A 552 11.64 24.48 13.20
C GLU A 552 10.68 23.67 12.34
N GLN A 553 11.13 22.58 11.71
CA GLN A 553 10.39 21.80 10.72
C GLN A 553 10.22 20.36 11.19
N HIS A 554 9.13 20.09 11.91
CA HIS A 554 8.72 18.73 12.22
C HIS A 554 8.41 17.97 10.93
N ASN A 555 8.80 16.70 10.81
CA ASN A 555 8.75 15.96 9.56
C ASN A 555 8.63 14.44 9.77
N THR A 556 8.61 13.68 8.68
CA THR A 556 8.41 12.23 8.64
C THR A 556 9.44 11.39 9.41
N TYR A 557 10.52 11.98 9.86
CA TYR A 557 11.51 11.32 10.73
C TYR A 557 11.21 11.51 12.24
N ASP A 558 10.03 11.99 12.60
CA ASP A 558 9.57 12.24 13.98
C ASP A 558 10.49 13.20 14.76
N ILE A 559 11.18 14.08 14.05
CA ILE A 559 12.12 15.05 14.57
C ILE A 559 11.94 16.41 13.91
N GLU A 560 12.62 17.42 14.43
CA GLU A 560 12.69 18.74 13.85
C GLU A 560 13.98 18.90 13.06
N PHE A 561 13.87 19.26 11.77
CA PHE A 561 14.99 19.85 11.05
C PHE A 561 15.02 21.35 11.33
N TYR A 562 16.20 21.84 11.65
CA TYR A 562 16.47 23.26 11.91
C TYR A 562 17.26 23.85 10.74
N GLY A 563 16.69 24.91 10.14
CA GLY A 563 17.28 25.60 9.01
C GLY A 563 16.97 24.97 7.64
N PRO A 564 17.49 25.60 6.57
CA PRO A 564 17.19 25.20 5.19
C PRO A 564 17.56 23.75 4.88
N ASN A 565 16.63 23.03 4.27
CA ASN A 565 16.81 21.68 3.72
C ASN A 565 15.87 21.46 2.55
N THR A 566 16.17 20.52 1.66
CA THR A 566 15.36 20.31 0.45
C THR A 566 14.26 19.25 0.64
N MET A 567 14.29 18.45 1.68
CA MET A 567 13.22 17.46 1.91
C MET A 567 11.88 18.18 2.14
N THR A 568 11.79 19.07 3.11
CA THR A 568 10.61 19.90 3.36
C THR A 568 10.50 21.04 2.34
N GLY A 569 11.64 21.68 2.01
CA GLY A 569 11.69 22.83 1.12
C GLY A 569 11.27 22.53 -0.31
N SER A 570 11.56 21.35 -0.86
CA SER A 570 11.07 20.98 -2.18
C SER A 570 9.54 20.79 -2.20
N LEU A 571 8.94 20.28 -1.12
CA LEU A 571 7.48 20.23 -0.98
C LEU A 571 6.85 21.63 -0.90
N TYR A 572 7.53 22.56 -0.20
CA TYR A 572 7.07 23.95 -0.16
C TYR A 572 7.11 24.61 -1.57
N LEU A 573 8.18 24.40 -2.33
CA LEU A 573 8.25 24.87 -3.73
C LEU A 573 7.14 24.23 -4.59
N ALA A 574 6.87 22.94 -4.44
CA ALA A 574 5.79 22.26 -5.13
C ALA A 574 4.41 22.86 -4.76
N ALA A 575 4.18 23.09 -3.46
CA ALA A 575 2.94 23.69 -2.94
C ALA A 575 2.73 25.10 -3.47
N LEU A 576 3.76 25.95 -3.49
CA LEU A 576 3.70 27.30 -4.07
C LEU A 576 3.34 27.27 -5.56
N LYS A 577 3.95 26.37 -6.34
CA LYS A 577 3.66 26.20 -7.76
C LYS A 577 2.24 25.69 -7.99
N ALA A 578 1.81 24.66 -7.26
CA ALA A 578 0.46 24.10 -7.30
C ALA A 578 -0.60 25.16 -6.94
N ALA A 579 -0.38 25.88 -5.83
CA ALA A 579 -1.30 26.94 -5.38
C ALA A 579 -1.35 28.12 -6.35
N THR A 580 -0.28 28.41 -7.08
CA THR A 580 -0.29 29.42 -8.16
C THR A 580 -1.30 29.05 -9.26
N GLU A 581 -1.34 27.78 -9.67
CA GLU A 581 -2.30 27.31 -10.69
C GLU A 581 -3.74 27.28 -10.15
N MET A 582 -3.92 26.78 -8.92
CA MET A 582 -5.24 26.79 -8.25
C MET A 582 -5.78 28.22 -8.09
N ALA A 583 -4.94 29.17 -7.69
CA ALA A 583 -5.31 30.59 -7.56
C ALA A 583 -5.77 31.20 -8.89
N ARG A 584 -5.07 30.92 -9.99
CA ARG A 584 -5.47 31.35 -11.33
C ARG A 584 -6.85 30.79 -11.71
N CYS A 585 -7.09 29.51 -11.46
CA CYS A 585 -8.39 28.89 -11.72
C CYS A 585 -9.52 29.54 -10.89
N MET A 586 -9.23 29.91 -9.65
CA MET A 586 -10.19 30.55 -8.75
C MET A 586 -10.32 32.06 -8.96
N GLY A 587 -9.62 32.67 -9.93
CA GLY A 587 -9.64 34.10 -10.19
C GLY A 587 -8.93 34.96 -9.13
N ASP A 588 -8.11 34.32 -8.24
CA ASP A 588 -7.33 35.01 -7.21
C ASP A 588 -5.95 35.43 -7.77
N ASP A 589 -5.95 36.38 -8.73
CA ASP A 589 -4.73 36.81 -9.39
C ASP A 589 -3.68 37.40 -8.44
N ARG A 590 -4.12 37.99 -7.33
CA ARG A 590 -3.21 38.54 -6.31
C ARG A 590 -2.43 37.42 -5.64
N ALA A 591 -3.10 36.35 -5.21
CA ALA A 591 -2.48 35.18 -4.64
C ALA A 591 -1.56 34.50 -5.65
N ALA A 592 -2.03 34.30 -6.90
CA ALA A 592 -1.24 33.70 -7.98
C ALA A 592 0.10 34.41 -8.19
N LYS A 593 0.07 35.76 -8.32
CA LYS A 593 1.29 36.57 -8.47
C LYS A 593 2.22 36.50 -7.26
N THR A 594 1.65 36.47 -6.07
CA THR A 594 2.41 36.39 -4.82
C THR A 594 3.14 35.04 -4.72
N TYR A 595 2.43 33.93 -4.92
CA TYR A 595 2.99 32.59 -4.80
C TYR A 595 4.02 32.29 -5.88
N GLN A 596 3.77 32.73 -7.12
CA GLN A 596 4.74 32.62 -8.20
C GLN A 596 6.06 33.35 -7.85
N LYS A 597 5.97 34.56 -7.28
CA LYS A 597 7.15 35.35 -6.89
C LYS A 597 7.95 34.67 -5.78
N ILE A 598 7.26 34.10 -4.76
CA ILE A 598 7.92 33.38 -3.66
C ILE A 598 8.58 32.12 -4.23
N TYR A 599 7.87 31.35 -5.07
CA TYR A 599 8.41 30.15 -5.73
C TYR A 599 9.71 30.43 -6.51
N GLU A 600 9.72 31.47 -7.39
CA GLU A 600 10.90 31.79 -8.19
C GLU A 600 12.10 32.23 -7.34
N ARG A 601 11.85 32.92 -6.25
CA ARG A 601 12.91 33.26 -5.28
C ARG A 601 13.46 32.03 -4.59
N GLY A 602 12.58 31.22 -4.01
CA GLY A 602 12.93 30.02 -3.26
C GLY A 602 13.71 29.01 -4.10
N LYS A 603 13.24 28.75 -5.33
CA LYS A 603 13.92 27.88 -6.29
C LYS A 603 15.41 28.25 -6.44
N ASN A 604 15.69 29.55 -6.70
CA ASN A 604 17.03 30.03 -6.91
C ASN A 604 17.88 30.04 -5.62
N ARG A 605 17.23 30.28 -4.48
CA ARG A 605 17.94 30.31 -3.17
C ARG A 605 18.30 28.93 -2.68
N TYR A 606 17.41 27.92 -2.79
CA TYR A 606 17.74 26.54 -2.41
C TYR A 606 18.96 26.02 -3.18
N ASP A 607 19.00 26.26 -4.50
CA ASP A 607 20.15 25.87 -5.31
C ASP A 607 21.45 26.54 -4.84
N LYS A 608 21.39 27.86 -4.57
CA LYS A 608 22.57 28.61 -4.12
C LYS A 608 23.03 28.22 -2.72
N LEU A 609 22.10 27.90 -1.80
CA LEU A 609 22.42 27.64 -0.41
C LEU A 609 22.86 26.20 -0.15
N LEU A 610 22.20 25.23 -0.82
CA LEU A 610 22.26 23.83 -0.42
C LEU A 610 22.93 22.91 -1.44
N TRP A 611 23.17 23.38 -2.67
CA TRP A 611 23.84 22.58 -3.69
C TRP A 611 25.35 22.50 -3.45
N ASN A 612 25.90 21.30 -3.16
CA ASN A 612 27.31 21.09 -2.91
C ASN A 612 28.12 20.66 -4.14
N GLY A 613 27.52 20.71 -5.34
CA GLY A 613 28.12 20.23 -6.59
C GLY A 613 27.81 18.79 -6.92
N LYS A 614 27.13 18.03 -6.03
CA LYS A 614 26.79 16.61 -6.20
C LYS A 614 25.35 16.27 -5.75
N TYR A 615 24.91 16.82 -4.64
CA TYR A 615 23.59 16.63 -4.06
C TYR A 615 23.25 17.80 -3.13
N TYR A 616 22.01 17.87 -2.64
CA TYR A 616 21.59 18.91 -1.71
C TYR A 616 21.86 18.49 -0.26
N VAL A 617 22.38 19.43 0.50
CA VAL A 617 22.70 19.28 1.92
C VAL A 617 21.70 20.04 2.79
N GLN A 618 21.74 19.85 4.09
CA GLN A 618 21.06 20.70 5.07
C GLN A 618 22.03 21.76 5.59
N GLN A 619 21.58 23.01 5.63
CA GLN A 619 22.23 24.03 6.40
C GLN A 619 21.64 24.05 7.81
N VAL A 620 22.30 23.40 8.76
CA VAL A 620 21.84 23.36 10.15
C VAL A 620 21.97 24.74 10.77
N GLN A 621 20.84 25.37 11.06
CA GLN A 621 20.76 26.72 11.63
C GLN A 621 19.50 26.84 12.50
N VAL A 622 19.68 27.26 13.74
CA VAL A 622 18.55 27.56 14.63
C VAL A 622 18.16 29.03 14.43
N ALA A 623 16.97 29.29 13.92
CA ALA A 623 16.49 30.65 13.69
C ALA A 623 16.34 31.44 15.00
N GLU A 624 16.47 32.77 14.93
CA GLU A 624 16.28 33.64 16.07
C GLU A 624 14.90 33.46 16.68
N GLY A 625 14.83 33.36 18.00
CA GLY A 625 13.59 33.14 18.75
C GLY A 625 13.26 31.65 18.99
N ILE A 626 14.02 30.71 18.39
CA ILE A 626 13.88 29.27 18.64
C ILE A 626 14.83 28.81 19.74
N GLN A 627 14.30 28.12 20.74
CA GLN A 627 15.06 27.41 21.77
C GLN A 627 14.92 25.90 21.52
N VAL A 628 16.01 25.24 21.11
CA VAL A 628 16.03 23.79 21.00
C VAL A 628 15.73 23.19 22.38
N PRO A 629 14.76 22.25 22.51
CA PRO A 629 14.46 21.59 23.79
C PRO A 629 15.71 20.92 24.39
N ALA A 630 15.91 20.97 25.69
CA ALA A 630 17.13 20.50 26.34
C ALA A 630 17.49 19.05 25.99
N HIS A 631 16.49 18.16 25.87
CA HIS A 631 16.66 16.75 25.50
C HIS A 631 17.06 16.55 24.01
N LEU A 632 16.85 17.56 23.16
CA LEU A 632 17.22 17.57 21.74
C LEU A 632 18.52 18.35 21.47
N ARG A 633 19.19 18.87 22.48
CA ARG A 633 20.51 19.53 22.32
C ARG A 633 21.64 18.50 22.32
N MET A 634 22.71 18.80 21.59
CA MET A 634 23.94 18.00 21.68
C MET A 634 24.46 18.04 23.13
N PRO A 635 24.83 16.86 23.70
CA PRO A 635 25.33 16.83 25.06
C PRO A 635 26.66 17.66 25.16
N VAL A 636 26.72 18.52 26.14
CA VAL A 636 27.99 19.10 26.60
C VAL A 636 28.85 17.96 27.16
N ASN A 637 30.17 18.00 27.02
CA ASN A 637 31.08 17.04 27.65
C ASN A 637 30.86 17.03 29.18
N GLU A 638 29.88 16.26 29.64
CA GLU A 638 29.83 15.84 31.01
C GLU A 638 30.90 14.76 31.18
N THR A 639 31.89 15.03 31.98
CA THR A 639 32.84 14.04 32.46
C THR A 639 32.04 13.00 33.23
N CYS A 640 31.68 11.93 32.55
CA CYS A 640 30.94 10.83 33.15
C CYS A 640 31.87 10.10 34.11
N THR A 641 31.60 10.19 35.41
CA THR A 641 32.41 9.59 36.47
C THR A 641 31.83 8.32 37.07
N GLY A 642 30.75 7.77 36.51
CA GLY A 642 30.04 6.60 37.05
C GLY A 642 30.08 5.35 36.18
N GLN A 643 29.80 4.19 36.76
CA GLN A 643 29.73 2.88 36.06
C GLN A 643 28.63 2.79 35.00
N ASN A 644 27.64 3.69 34.97
CA ASN A 644 26.48 3.72 34.05
C ASN A 644 26.53 4.92 33.10
N CYS A 645 27.71 5.33 32.65
CA CYS A 645 27.82 6.40 31.66
C CYS A 645 27.25 6.00 30.31
N PRO A 646 26.21 6.67 29.76
CA PRO A 646 25.82 6.45 28.38
C PRO A 646 26.94 6.95 27.46
N GLY A 647 27.62 6.00 26.82
CA GLY A 647 28.41 6.19 25.63
C GLY A 647 29.69 7.01 25.75
N LYS A 648 30.82 6.33 25.98
CA LYS A 648 32.12 6.85 25.46
C LYS A 648 32.00 6.83 23.94
N VAL A 649 31.84 8.01 23.33
CA VAL A 649 32.01 8.16 21.89
C VAL A 649 33.48 7.80 21.57
N SER A 650 33.69 6.83 20.68
CA SER A 650 35.01 6.37 20.24
C SER A 650 35.86 7.56 19.78
N PRO A 651 37.14 7.63 20.13
CA PRO A 651 38.00 8.76 19.85
C PRO A 651 38.52 8.87 18.40
N ALA A 652 37.74 8.46 17.40
CA ALA A 652 38.13 8.59 16.00
C ALA A 652 37.89 9.99 15.38
N GLY A 653 37.49 10.97 16.17
CA GLY A 653 37.39 12.37 15.76
C GLY A 653 37.96 13.26 16.82
N LYS A 654 38.94 14.12 16.47
CA LYS A 654 39.41 15.19 17.33
C LYS A 654 38.18 15.98 17.82
N GLN A 655 37.92 15.85 19.11
CA GLN A 655 36.87 16.57 19.80
C GLN A 655 37.20 18.08 19.74
N ARG A 656 36.57 18.84 18.85
CA ARG A 656 36.43 20.27 19.00
C ARG A 656 35.48 20.52 20.16
N ALA A 657 35.91 21.29 21.15
CA ALA A 657 34.99 21.85 22.13
C ALA A 657 33.98 22.72 21.38
N LEU A 658 32.79 22.17 21.16
CA LEU A 658 31.67 22.88 20.56
C LEU A 658 30.99 23.68 21.68
N ASP A 659 30.76 24.95 21.44
CA ASP A 659 29.79 25.71 22.23
C ASP A 659 28.40 25.10 21.96
N THR A 660 27.94 24.25 22.86
CA THR A 660 26.76 23.38 22.69
C THR A 660 25.47 24.00 23.19
N SER A 661 25.47 25.30 23.48
CA SER A 661 24.36 25.96 24.17
C SER A 661 23.03 25.84 23.42
N ASN A 662 23.00 25.67 22.08
CA ASN A 662 21.77 25.52 21.30
C ASN A 662 21.92 24.67 20.01
N ILE A 663 22.89 23.71 19.93
CA ILE A 663 23.11 22.85 18.75
C ILE A 663 22.13 21.68 18.78
N PRO A 664 21.28 21.52 17.76
CA PRO A 664 20.31 20.43 17.74
C PRO A 664 20.95 19.08 17.41
N LYS A 665 20.49 18.02 18.09
CA LYS A 665 20.71 16.62 17.67
C LYS A 665 19.92 16.28 16.41
N TYR A 666 20.20 15.10 15.87
CA TYR A 666 19.35 14.42 14.89
C TYR A 666 19.18 15.19 13.57
N GLN A 667 20.22 15.91 13.16
CA GLN A 667 20.28 16.58 11.88
C GLN A 667 21.11 15.74 10.89
N TYR A 668 20.84 15.90 9.57
CA TYR A 668 21.66 15.20 8.57
C TYR A 668 22.82 16.05 8.03
N GLY A 669 22.76 17.36 8.14
CA GLY A 669 23.84 18.29 7.76
C GLY A 669 24.32 18.03 6.34
N LYS A 670 25.59 17.60 6.18
CA LYS A 670 26.17 17.29 4.87
C LYS A 670 25.88 15.88 4.34
N GLY A 671 24.95 15.16 4.95
CA GLY A 671 24.51 13.85 4.48
C GLY A 671 23.79 13.89 3.13
N CYS A 672 23.97 12.84 2.34
CA CYS A 672 23.17 12.59 1.15
C CYS A 672 21.86 11.92 1.57
N LEU A 673 20.81 12.69 1.75
CA LEU A 673 19.49 12.19 2.17
C LEU A 673 18.76 11.57 0.97
N SER A 674 18.14 10.40 1.13
CA SER A 674 17.48 9.70 0.01
C SER A 674 16.25 10.43 -0.49
N ASP A 675 15.43 10.98 0.38
CA ASP A 675 14.22 11.72 0.01
C ASP A 675 14.39 13.25 -0.05
N GLN A 676 15.64 13.74 -0.21
CA GLN A 676 15.90 15.16 -0.37
C GLN A 676 15.10 15.84 -1.50
N LEU A 677 14.55 15.08 -2.41
CA LEU A 677 13.78 15.52 -3.57
C LEU A 677 12.30 15.08 -3.51
N LEU A 678 11.73 14.91 -2.31
CA LEU A 678 10.33 14.45 -2.14
C LEU A 678 9.31 15.37 -2.84
N GLY A 679 9.51 16.69 -2.77
CA GLY A 679 8.65 17.63 -3.48
C GLY A 679 8.80 17.56 -5.00
N GLN A 680 10.00 17.24 -5.51
CA GLN A 680 10.20 17.03 -6.94
C GLN A 680 9.50 15.76 -7.42
N PHE A 681 9.51 14.67 -6.63
CA PHE A 681 8.71 13.48 -6.89
C PHE A 681 7.22 13.83 -7.01
N SER A 682 6.68 14.55 -6.03
CA SER A 682 5.28 14.99 -6.03
C SER A 682 4.96 15.87 -7.25
N ALA A 683 5.89 16.74 -7.66
CA ALA A 683 5.74 17.59 -8.84
C ALA A 683 5.75 16.77 -10.16
N PHE A 684 6.52 15.72 -10.25
CA PHE A 684 6.49 14.80 -11.41
C PHE A 684 5.15 14.08 -11.51
N ILE A 685 4.67 13.50 -10.41
CA ILE A 685 3.38 12.77 -10.36
C ILE A 685 2.21 13.69 -10.75
N THR A 686 2.21 14.94 -10.31
CA THR A 686 1.12 15.89 -10.51
C THR A 686 1.22 16.69 -11.81
N GLY A 687 2.28 16.48 -12.60
CA GLY A 687 2.51 17.19 -13.86
C GLY A 687 3.01 18.63 -13.73
N LEU A 688 3.41 19.05 -12.53
CA LEU A 688 4.05 20.36 -12.32
C LEU A 688 5.44 20.46 -12.97
N GLY A 689 6.04 19.30 -13.36
CA GLY A 689 7.35 19.23 -13.97
C GLY A 689 8.49 19.54 -13.00
N TYR A 690 9.62 20.01 -13.52
CA TYR A 690 10.74 20.40 -12.65
C TYR A 690 10.42 21.64 -11.83
N ILE A 691 10.63 21.54 -10.51
CA ILE A 691 10.49 22.64 -9.55
C ILE A 691 11.85 23.19 -9.08
N MET A 692 12.91 22.48 -9.37
CA MET A 692 14.32 22.83 -9.11
C MET A 692 15.11 22.73 -10.42
N ASP A 693 16.42 23.02 -10.41
CA ASP A 693 17.25 22.89 -11.61
C ASP A 693 17.28 21.44 -12.12
N PRO A 694 16.92 21.16 -13.38
CA PRO A 694 16.86 19.79 -13.88
C PRO A 694 18.18 19.03 -13.85
N SER A 695 19.30 19.73 -14.06
CA SER A 695 20.64 19.12 -14.04
C SER A 695 21.06 18.75 -12.62
N HIS A 696 20.78 19.60 -11.64
CA HIS A 696 21.04 19.33 -10.23
C HIS A 696 20.13 18.22 -9.69
N VAL A 697 18.84 18.20 -10.07
CA VAL A 697 17.93 17.12 -9.72
C VAL A 697 18.46 15.78 -10.22
N LYS A 698 18.85 15.70 -11.50
CA LYS A 698 19.40 14.46 -12.06
C LYS A 698 20.68 14.03 -11.37
N GLN A 699 21.60 14.96 -11.11
CA GLN A 699 22.86 14.66 -10.45
C GLN A 699 22.68 14.26 -8.97
N ALA A 700 21.72 14.89 -8.26
CA ALA A 700 21.37 14.50 -6.90
C ALA A 700 20.82 13.07 -6.85
N LEU A 701 19.92 12.70 -7.78
CA LEU A 701 19.40 11.34 -7.90
C LEU A 701 20.51 10.31 -8.20
N GLN A 702 21.47 10.64 -9.08
CA GLN A 702 22.64 9.80 -9.31
C GLN A 702 23.50 9.64 -8.04
N SER A 703 23.62 10.70 -7.26
CA SER A 703 24.38 10.67 -5.98
C SER A 703 23.65 9.84 -4.92
N ILE A 704 22.33 9.97 -4.80
CA ILE A 704 21.51 9.12 -3.92
C ILE A 704 21.71 7.65 -4.27
N PHE A 705 21.54 7.27 -5.54
CA PHE A 705 21.75 5.89 -5.96
C PHE A 705 23.18 5.42 -5.67
N ARG A 706 24.18 6.22 -6.05
CA ARG A 706 25.58 5.85 -5.89
C ARG A 706 26.00 5.67 -4.44
N TYR A 707 25.54 6.53 -3.53
CA TYR A 707 26.02 6.57 -2.15
C TYR A 707 25.15 5.78 -1.19
N ASN A 708 23.84 5.79 -1.39
CA ASN A 708 22.90 5.21 -0.44
C ASN A 708 22.47 3.77 -0.81
N PHE A 709 22.43 3.41 -2.10
CA PHE A 709 22.10 2.05 -2.50
C PHE A 709 23.25 1.09 -2.18
N LYS A 710 22.95 0.06 -1.39
CA LYS A 710 23.87 -1.01 -1.01
C LYS A 710 23.43 -2.31 -1.66
N THR A 711 24.34 -3.00 -2.31
CA THR A 711 24.09 -4.30 -2.95
C THR A 711 24.18 -5.46 -1.96
N ASN A 712 24.70 -5.20 -0.76
CA ASN A 712 24.87 -6.16 0.33
C ASN A 712 24.99 -5.38 1.64
N LEU A 713 24.22 -5.76 2.64
CA LEU A 713 24.17 -5.10 3.95
C LEU A 713 24.92 -5.85 5.05
N ALA A 714 25.53 -7.01 4.78
CA ALA A 714 26.19 -7.87 5.77
C ALA A 714 27.31 -7.17 6.54
N SER A 715 27.97 -6.18 5.94
CA SER A 715 29.04 -5.39 6.59
C SER A 715 28.60 -3.99 7.00
N PHE A 716 27.32 -3.69 6.94
CA PHE A 716 26.77 -2.38 7.26
C PHE A 716 26.14 -2.36 8.66
N SER A 717 26.56 -1.39 9.48
CA SER A 717 26.06 -1.26 10.86
C SER A 717 24.73 -0.53 10.87
N ASN A 718 23.69 -1.14 11.43
CA ASN A 718 22.43 -0.52 11.78
C ASN A 718 22.06 -0.91 13.21
N VAL A 719 21.89 0.06 14.10
CA VAL A 719 21.48 -0.12 15.50
C VAL A 719 20.04 0.28 15.76
N GLN A 720 19.32 0.64 14.70
CA GLN A 720 17.90 1.02 14.70
C GLN A 720 17.02 -0.17 14.27
N ARG A 721 15.85 0.12 13.75
CA ARG A 721 14.96 -0.91 13.18
C ARG A 721 15.59 -1.48 11.90
N VAL A 722 15.52 -2.79 11.74
CA VAL A 722 16.20 -3.48 10.64
C VAL A 722 15.16 -4.07 9.69
N TYR A 723 14.99 -3.46 8.53
CA TYR A 723 14.03 -3.89 7.50
C TYR A 723 14.70 -4.57 6.31
N ALA A 724 16.02 -4.45 6.19
CA ALA A 724 16.85 -5.18 5.25
C ALA A 724 18.21 -5.50 5.90
N LEU A 725 18.78 -6.68 5.65
CA LEU A 725 19.99 -7.16 6.33
C LEU A 725 20.74 -8.22 5.53
N ASN A 726 21.91 -8.62 6.02
CA ASN A 726 22.76 -9.69 5.45
C ASN A 726 23.12 -9.42 3.98
N ASP A 727 22.88 -10.39 3.11
CA ASP A 727 23.14 -10.35 1.66
C ASP A 727 22.09 -9.55 0.86
N GLU A 728 21.13 -8.94 1.54
CA GLU A 728 20.09 -8.16 0.87
C GLU A 728 20.61 -6.82 0.37
N ALA A 729 20.05 -6.37 -0.77
CA ALA A 729 20.26 -5.04 -1.29
C ALA A 729 19.19 -4.07 -0.77
N GLY A 730 19.54 -2.79 -0.54
CA GLY A 730 18.61 -1.78 -0.09
C GLY A 730 19.16 -0.35 -0.14
N LEU A 731 18.25 0.63 -0.16
CA LEU A 731 18.58 2.05 -0.17
C LEU A 731 18.54 2.61 1.26
N LEU A 732 19.70 2.96 1.81
CA LEU A 732 19.78 3.63 3.11
C LEU A 732 19.14 5.02 3.06
N LEU A 733 18.55 5.45 4.16
CA LEU A 733 17.92 6.77 4.22
C LEU A 733 18.96 7.91 4.11
N CYS A 734 20.16 7.73 4.65
CA CYS A 734 21.19 8.75 4.52
C CYS A 734 22.60 8.15 4.64
N THR A 735 23.54 8.68 3.85
CA THR A 735 24.98 8.41 4.01
C THR A 735 25.78 9.72 4.01
N TRP A 736 27.03 9.67 4.49
CA TRP A 736 27.95 10.80 4.53
C TRP A 736 29.21 10.49 3.71
N PRO A 737 29.11 10.52 2.37
CA PRO A 737 30.19 10.07 1.49
C PRO A 737 31.47 10.93 1.57
N GLU A 738 31.33 12.17 2.01
CA GLU A 738 32.45 13.11 2.17
C GLU A 738 32.96 13.22 3.63
N GLY A 739 32.44 12.34 4.52
CA GLY A 739 32.67 12.43 5.96
C GLY A 739 31.71 13.41 6.64
N GLU A 740 32.07 13.88 7.83
CA GLU A 740 31.25 14.81 8.63
C GLU A 740 29.88 14.25 9.06
N ARG A 741 29.77 12.90 9.21
CA ARG A 741 28.60 12.31 9.83
C ARG A 741 28.44 12.87 11.25
N PRO A 742 27.31 13.46 11.62
CA PRO A 742 27.05 13.87 12.99
C PRO A 742 27.22 12.69 13.96
N SER A 743 27.72 12.96 15.17
CA SER A 743 27.82 11.91 16.20
C SER A 743 26.47 11.37 16.63
N LEU A 744 25.42 12.19 16.52
CA LEU A 744 24.02 11.84 16.71
C LEU A 744 23.24 12.30 15.47
N PRO A 745 23.26 11.53 14.38
CA PRO A 745 22.49 11.84 13.18
C PRO A 745 20.99 11.66 13.43
N PHE A 746 20.14 12.02 12.49
CA PHE A 746 18.70 11.74 12.63
C PHE A 746 18.48 10.24 12.82
N VAL A 747 17.46 9.94 13.62
CA VAL A 747 17.32 8.63 14.28
C VAL A 747 17.15 7.44 13.32
N TYR A 748 16.70 7.65 12.08
CA TYR A 748 16.45 6.60 11.11
C TYR A 748 17.49 6.53 9.98
N SER A 749 18.62 7.26 10.09
CA SER A 749 19.61 7.42 9.02
C SER A 749 20.08 6.12 8.35
N ASP A 750 20.21 5.06 9.14
CA ASP A 750 20.78 3.78 8.70
C ASP A 750 19.70 2.76 8.29
N GLU A 751 18.42 3.14 8.32
CA GLU A 751 17.29 2.28 7.94
C GLU A 751 17.08 2.23 6.42
N VAL A 752 16.32 1.23 5.97
CA VAL A 752 15.87 1.02 4.59
C VAL A 752 14.34 0.99 4.59
N TRP A 753 13.70 1.98 3.94
CA TRP A 753 12.24 2.08 3.88
C TRP A 753 11.75 1.86 2.45
N THR A 754 10.95 0.81 2.23
CA THR A 754 10.49 0.43 0.88
C THR A 754 9.73 1.54 0.17
N GLY A 755 8.92 2.31 0.89
CA GLY A 755 8.20 3.43 0.32
C GLY A 755 9.10 4.56 -0.18
N ILE A 756 10.24 4.82 0.49
CA ILE A 756 11.25 5.77 0.01
C ILE A 756 12.04 5.17 -1.16
N GLU A 757 12.37 3.87 -1.12
CA GLU A 757 12.97 3.19 -2.28
C GLU A 757 12.12 3.35 -3.54
N TYR A 758 10.80 3.17 -3.46
CA TYR A 758 9.87 3.38 -4.59
C TYR A 758 9.79 4.85 -5.03
N GLN A 759 9.77 5.78 -4.08
CA GLN A 759 9.76 7.21 -4.37
C GLN A 759 11.02 7.64 -5.12
N VAL A 760 12.20 7.18 -4.68
CA VAL A 760 13.48 7.44 -5.36
C VAL A 760 13.54 6.74 -6.70
N ALA A 761 13.07 5.48 -6.80
CA ALA A 761 13.01 4.73 -8.06
C ALA A 761 12.17 5.47 -9.12
N ALA A 762 10.97 5.92 -8.77
CA ALA A 762 10.14 6.70 -9.66
C ALA A 762 10.81 8.00 -10.10
N SER A 763 11.46 8.71 -9.16
CA SER A 763 12.19 9.95 -9.45
C SER A 763 13.37 9.73 -10.39
N LEU A 764 14.13 8.64 -10.22
CA LEU A 764 15.21 8.22 -11.12
C LEU A 764 14.69 8.00 -12.54
N ILE A 765 13.58 7.27 -12.67
CA ILE A 765 12.97 6.99 -13.98
C ILE A 765 12.50 8.28 -14.67
N TYR A 766 11.83 9.19 -13.93
CA TYR A 766 11.42 10.50 -14.47
C TYR A 766 12.61 11.35 -14.93
N ALA A 767 13.77 11.23 -14.26
CA ALA A 767 15.01 11.91 -14.65
C ALA A 767 15.79 11.18 -15.76
N GLY A 768 15.28 10.07 -16.30
CA GLY A 768 15.91 9.28 -17.36
C GLY A 768 17.02 8.35 -16.89
N LEU A 769 17.03 7.98 -15.60
CA LEU A 769 17.94 7.03 -14.95
C LEU A 769 17.17 5.71 -14.71
N ILE A 770 16.79 5.04 -15.82
CA ILE A 770 15.81 3.95 -15.81
C ILE A 770 16.38 2.70 -15.13
N ASP A 771 17.60 2.30 -15.49
CA ASP A 771 18.23 1.08 -14.97
C ASP A 771 18.49 1.20 -13.46
N GLU A 772 18.85 2.39 -12.98
CA GLU A 772 18.99 2.68 -11.54
C GLU A 772 17.65 2.58 -10.81
N GLY A 773 16.61 3.17 -11.37
CA GLY A 773 15.25 3.09 -10.80
C GLY A 773 14.73 1.66 -10.73
N LEU A 774 14.86 0.91 -11.83
CA LEU A 774 14.49 -0.51 -11.87
C LEU A 774 15.28 -1.36 -10.88
N SER A 775 16.56 -1.04 -10.66
CA SER A 775 17.40 -1.75 -9.68
C SER A 775 16.88 -1.60 -8.25
N LEU A 776 16.37 -0.44 -7.86
CA LEU A 776 15.75 -0.24 -6.55
C LEU A 776 14.47 -1.08 -6.40
N VAL A 777 13.57 -1.02 -7.38
CA VAL A 777 12.32 -1.80 -7.34
C VAL A 777 12.62 -3.30 -7.25
N LYS A 778 13.59 -3.78 -8.05
CA LYS A 778 13.99 -5.19 -8.02
C LYS A 778 14.55 -5.58 -6.65
N ALA A 779 15.39 -4.75 -6.04
CA ALA A 779 15.94 -5.00 -4.71
C ALA A 779 14.85 -5.14 -3.64
N VAL A 780 13.81 -4.30 -3.69
CA VAL A 780 12.66 -4.44 -2.79
C VAL A 780 11.96 -5.77 -2.99
N ARG A 781 11.65 -6.15 -4.24
CA ARG A 781 10.88 -7.39 -4.51
C ARG A 781 11.69 -8.65 -4.27
N ASP A 782 13.02 -8.62 -4.47
CA ASP A 782 13.90 -9.75 -4.14
C ASP A 782 13.94 -10.04 -2.61
N ARG A 783 13.64 -9.05 -1.75
CA ARG A 783 13.51 -9.23 -0.30
C ARG A 783 12.16 -9.81 0.14
N HIS A 784 11.11 -9.72 -0.75
CA HIS A 784 9.75 -10.15 -0.46
C HIS A 784 9.38 -11.35 -1.37
N ASP A 785 10.02 -12.48 -1.14
CA ASP A 785 10.05 -13.64 -2.02
C ASP A 785 9.26 -14.86 -1.49
N GLY A 786 8.50 -14.68 -0.39
CA GLY A 786 7.75 -15.74 0.27
C GLY A 786 8.58 -16.69 1.15
N LEU A 787 9.91 -16.59 1.09
CA LEU A 787 10.83 -17.29 2.00
C LEU A 787 11.33 -16.38 3.13
N ARG A 788 11.78 -15.17 2.76
CA ARG A 788 12.32 -14.18 3.68
C ARG A 788 11.23 -13.30 4.28
N ARG A 789 10.30 -12.85 3.43
CA ARG A 789 9.16 -11.99 3.82
C ARG A 789 7.94 -12.27 2.95
N ASN A 790 6.78 -11.92 3.49
CA ASN A 790 5.52 -11.98 2.77
C ASN A 790 5.52 -10.99 1.58
N PRO A 791 5.23 -11.45 0.34
CA PRO A 791 5.16 -10.57 -0.83
C PRO A 791 4.09 -9.45 -0.73
N TRP A 792 3.05 -9.64 0.06
CA TRP A 792 1.93 -8.71 0.22
C TRP A 792 1.98 -7.91 1.52
N ASP A 793 3.13 -7.90 2.20
CA ASP A 793 3.34 -7.19 3.46
C ASP A 793 4.71 -6.50 3.47
N GLU A 794 4.76 -5.29 2.92
CA GLU A 794 5.93 -4.43 3.08
C GLU A 794 5.77 -3.62 4.36
N PHE A 795 6.62 -3.90 5.31
CA PHE A 795 6.58 -3.26 6.62
C PHE A 795 7.64 -2.16 6.78
N GLU A 796 7.31 -1.17 7.59
CA GLU A 796 8.20 -0.13 8.09
C GLU A 796 7.93 0.05 9.60
N CYS A 797 7.20 1.05 10.03
CA CYS A 797 6.66 1.12 11.38
C CYS A 797 5.32 0.39 11.43
N GLY A 798 5.32 -0.93 11.26
CA GLY A 798 4.15 -1.79 11.19
C GLY A 798 3.98 -2.51 9.86
N HIS A 799 3.12 -3.51 9.84
CA HIS A 799 2.72 -4.29 8.68
C HIS A 799 1.87 -3.44 7.71
N HIS A 800 1.88 -3.81 6.43
CA HIS A 800 1.06 -3.18 5.37
C HIS A 800 1.15 -1.65 5.40
N TYR A 801 2.38 -1.14 5.40
CA TYR A 801 2.66 0.26 5.65
C TYR A 801 2.30 1.15 4.46
N ALA A 802 1.54 2.20 4.68
CA ALA A 802 0.94 3.04 3.63
C ALA A 802 1.96 3.71 2.70
N ARG A 803 3.19 3.99 3.17
CA ARG A 803 4.24 4.60 2.35
C ARG A 803 4.62 3.73 1.14
N ALA A 804 4.50 2.40 1.22
CA ALA A 804 4.77 1.47 0.12
C ALA A 804 3.82 1.67 -1.09
N LEU A 805 2.66 2.32 -0.90
CA LEU A 805 1.78 2.78 -1.98
C LEU A 805 2.44 3.81 -2.92
N ALA A 806 3.68 4.25 -2.62
CA ALA A 806 4.54 5.01 -3.53
C ALA A 806 4.94 4.21 -4.78
N SER A 807 4.85 2.87 -4.75
CA SER A 807 5.11 1.97 -5.88
C SER A 807 4.31 2.32 -7.13
N TRP A 808 3.10 2.86 -6.98
CA TRP A 808 2.29 3.36 -8.11
C TRP A 808 3.01 4.43 -8.93
N GLY A 809 3.86 5.24 -8.29
CA GLY A 809 4.70 6.24 -8.95
C GLY A 809 5.66 5.65 -9.99
N VAL A 810 6.11 4.39 -9.79
CA VAL A 810 6.99 3.68 -10.74
C VAL A 810 6.23 3.37 -12.04
N LEU A 811 4.98 2.89 -11.95
CA LEU A 811 4.11 2.67 -13.11
C LEU A 811 3.89 3.98 -13.89
N LEU A 812 3.59 5.07 -13.18
CA LEU A 812 3.37 6.38 -13.79
C LEU A 812 4.64 6.89 -14.49
N ALA A 813 5.82 6.71 -13.88
CA ALA A 813 7.09 7.13 -14.45
C ALA A 813 7.47 6.33 -15.70
N LEU A 814 7.28 4.99 -15.69
CA LEU A 814 7.58 4.13 -16.83
C LEU A 814 6.65 4.34 -18.01
N SER A 815 5.37 4.63 -17.76
CA SER A 815 4.36 4.90 -18.79
C SER A 815 4.37 6.36 -19.27
N GLY A 816 4.96 7.27 -18.51
CA GLY A 816 4.85 8.72 -18.73
C GLY A 816 3.40 9.20 -18.69
N PHE A 817 2.52 8.44 -18.00
CA PHE A 817 1.10 8.78 -17.86
C PHE A 817 0.92 10.09 -17.09
N HIS A 818 0.04 10.93 -17.62
CA HIS A 818 -0.43 12.13 -16.95
C HIS A 818 -1.85 12.45 -17.41
N TYR A 819 -2.72 12.82 -16.50
CA TYR A 819 -4.07 13.29 -16.79
C TYR A 819 -4.35 14.64 -16.14
N ASP A 820 -4.85 15.58 -16.93
CA ASP A 820 -5.36 16.88 -16.49
C ASP A 820 -6.85 16.97 -16.83
N GLY A 821 -7.70 16.63 -15.88
CA GLY A 821 -9.15 16.63 -16.02
C GLY A 821 -9.73 18.04 -16.17
N VAL A 822 -9.03 19.07 -15.68
CA VAL A 822 -9.43 20.48 -15.82
C VAL A 822 -9.34 20.93 -17.28
N ASN A 823 -8.23 20.59 -17.93
CA ASN A 823 -7.98 20.90 -19.34
C ASN A 823 -8.38 19.75 -20.28
N GLN A 824 -8.83 18.61 -19.73
CA GLN A 824 -9.23 17.41 -20.47
C GLN A 824 -8.10 16.89 -21.38
N VAL A 825 -6.91 16.74 -20.80
CA VAL A 825 -5.71 16.29 -21.51
C VAL A 825 -5.22 14.99 -20.90
N ILE A 826 -5.03 13.95 -21.73
CA ILE A 826 -4.32 12.72 -21.34
C ILE A 826 -2.99 12.65 -22.09
N ARG A 827 -1.95 12.15 -21.41
CA ARG A 827 -0.62 11.99 -22.00
C ARG A 827 -0.04 10.62 -21.65
N PHE A 828 0.65 10.01 -22.63
CA PHE A 828 1.49 8.82 -22.45
C PHE A 828 2.85 9.05 -23.11
N ALA A 829 3.91 8.72 -22.40
CA ALA A 829 5.27 8.85 -22.88
C ALA A 829 6.14 7.70 -22.33
N PRO A 830 5.89 6.46 -22.76
CA PRO A 830 6.62 5.29 -22.23
C PRO A 830 8.11 5.42 -22.49
N VAL A 831 8.91 5.07 -21.48
CA VAL A 831 10.38 5.14 -21.52
C VAL A 831 11.03 3.79 -21.80
N ILE A 832 10.24 2.71 -21.80
CA ILE A 832 10.64 1.34 -22.13
C ILE A 832 9.67 0.74 -23.16
N GLN A 833 10.06 -0.31 -23.87
CA GLN A 833 9.21 -1.10 -24.79
C GLN A 833 8.42 -0.25 -25.82
N GLN A 834 8.94 0.88 -26.25
CA GLN A 834 8.25 1.86 -27.13
C GLN A 834 7.75 1.28 -28.47
N GLN A 835 8.22 0.10 -28.88
CA GLN A 835 7.75 -0.58 -30.09
C GLN A 835 6.49 -1.44 -29.85
N ASN A 836 6.24 -1.84 -28.61
CA ASN A 836 5.03 -2.58 -28.22
C ASN A 836 4.80 -2.38 -26.72
N PHE A 837 4.13 -1.28 -26.36
CA PHE A 837 3.89 -0.88 -25.00
C PHE A 837 2.41 -0.94 -24.67
N GLN A 838 2.05 -1.65 -23.62
CA GLN A 838 0.71 -1.67 -23.05
C GLN A 838 0.78 -1.37 -21.56
N VAL A 839 -0.18 -0.57 -21.06
CA VAL A 839 -0.26 -0.25 -19.63
C VAL A 839 -1.70 0.05 -19.21
N PHE A 840 -2.02 -0.31 -17.96
CA PHE A 840 -3.21 0.16 -17.25
C PHE A 840 -3.12 1.68 -16.99
N TRP A 841 -4.24 2.38 -17.11
CA TRP A 841 -4.39 3.79 -16.70
C TRP A 841 -5.69 4.01 -15.97
N SER A 842 -5.72 5.03 -15.09
CA SER A 842 -6.93 5.48 -14.39
C SER A 842 -6.91 6.98 -14.14
N CYS A 843 -8.09 7.56 -14.08
CA CYS A 843 -8.33 8.97 -13.74
C CYS A 843 -9.58 9.09 -12.87
N GLY A 844 -10.01 10.30 -12.53
CA GLY A 844 -11.15 10.52 -11.65
C GLY A 844 -12.51 10.02 -12.16
N THR A 845 -12.63 9.68 -13.45
CA THR A 845 -13.92 9.34 -14.08
C THR A 845 -13.93 8.03 -14.86
N GLY A 846 -12.77 7.41 -15.10
CA GLY A 846 -12.68 6.16 -15.85
C GLY A 846 -11.28 5.54 -15.76
N TRP A 847 -11.21 4.26 -16.16
CA TRP A 847 -9.95 3.53 -16.28
C TRP A 847 -9.98 2.56 -17.47
N GLY A 848 -8.80 2.13 -17.88
CA GLY A 848 -8.67 1.22 -19.01
C GLY A 848 -7.22 0.92 -19.37
N THR A 849 -6.96 0.67 -20.65
CA THR A 849 -5.63 0.35 -21.17
C THR A 849 -5.19 1.35 -22.25
N PHE A 850 -3.90 1.63 -22.27
CA PHE A 850 -3.21 2.30 -23.36
C PHE A 850 -2.32 1.28 -24.07
N HIS A 851 -2.34 1.29 -25.41
CA HIS A 851 -1.48 0.44 -26.23
C HIS A 851 -0.78 1.27 -27.30
N MET A 852 0.52 1.10 -27.45
CA MET A 852 1.38 1.72 -28.46
C MET A 852 2.09 0.65 -29.28
N THR A 853 2.03 0.78 -30.60
CA THR A 853 2.70 -0.10 -31.56
C THR A 853 3.46 0.71 -32.62
N PRO A 854 4.28 0.10 -33.48
CA PRO A 854 4.90 0.81 -34.58
C PRO A 854 3.92 1.44 -35.57
N THR A 855 2.68 0.97 -35.64
CA THR A 855 1.65 1.41 -36.61
C THR A 855 0.60 2.35 -36.04
N GLY A 856 0.57 2.53 -34.71
CA GLY A 856 -0.42 3.39 -34.08
C GLY A 856 -0.52 3.20 -32.57
N LEU A 857 -1.49 3.86 -31.99
CA LEU A 857 -1.79 3.72 -30.57
C LEU A 857 -3.29 3.71 -30.33
N SER A 858 -3.68 3.14 -29.17
CA SER A 858 -5.07 3.16 -28.75
C SER A 858 -5.21 3.44 -27.26
N VAL A 859 -6.33 4.07 -26.91
CA VAL A 859 -6.82 4.27 -25.55
C VAL A 859 -8.18 3.59 -25.45
N LYS A 860 -8.26 2.51 -24.68
CA LYS A 860 -9.51 1.80 -24.41
C LYS A 860 -10.01 2.15 -23.01
N VAL A 861 -11.28 2.48 -22.89
CA VAL A 861 -11.96 2.66 -21.60
C VAL A 861 -12.63 1.32 -21.23
N LEU A 862 -12.33 0.77 -20.08
CA LEU A 862 -12.90 -0.49 -19.58
C LEU A 862 -14.01 -0.25 -18.55
N PHE A 863 -13.97 0.91 -17.87
CA PHE A 863 -14.99 1.32 -16.91
C PHE A 863 -15.11 2.85 -16.84
N GLY A 864 -16.32 3.33 -16.63
CA GLY A 864 -16.57 4.77 -16.50
C GLY A 864 -16.49 5.53 -17.83
N THR A 865 -15.96 6.72 -17.80
CA THR A 865 -15.84 7.59 -18.97
C THR A 865 -14.54 8.38 -18.98
N LEU A 866 -14.03 8.68 -20.17
CA LEU A 866 -12.89 9.57 -20.37
C LEU A 866 -13.29 10.72 -21.31
N ARG A 867 -13.17 11.97 -20.86
CA ARG A 867 -13.43 13.15 -21.67
C ARG A 867 -12.12 13.82 -22.04
N LEU A 868 -11.91 14.04 -23.34
CA LEU A 868 -10.67 14.60 -23.89
C LEU A 868 -10.92 15.77 -24.81
N SER A 869 -10.22 16.87 -24.58
CA SER A 869 -9.99 17.94 -25.54
C SER A 869 -8.68 17.73 -26.30
N LYS A 870 -7.72 17.04 -25.66
CA LYS A 870 -6.38 16.80 -26.20
C LYS A 870 -5.84 15.41 -25.79
N PHE A 871 -5.04 14.85 -26.69
CA PHE A 871 -4.28 13.63 -26.45
C PHE A 871 -2.81 13.85 -26.80
N ALA A 872 -1.91 13.70 -25.85
CA ALA A 872 -0.48 13.89 -26.04
C ALA A 872 0.28 12.55 -25.90
N PHE A 873 1.33 12.36 -26.68
CA PHE A 873 2.17 11.16 -26.61
C PHE A 873 3.59 11.44 -27.08
N SER A 874 4.55 10.62 -26.63
CA SER A 874 5.92 10.66 -27.13
C SER A 874 5.90 10.26 -28.62
N ALA A 875 6.41 11.11 -29.48
CA ALA A 875 6.41 10.87 -30.91
C ALA A 875 7.82 10.84 -31.47
N GLU A 876 8.05 9.90 -32.39
CA GLU A 876 9.12 10.07 -33.36
C GLU A 876 8.75 11.24 -34.28
N PRO A 877 9.63 12.24 -34.46
CA PRO A 877 9.28 13.49 -35.18
C PRO A 877 8.78 13.29 -36.62
N ASN A 878 9.14 12.17 -37.24
CA ASN A 878 8.94 11.91 -38.67
C ASN A 878 7.68 11.07 -39.00
N ARG A 879 6.86 10.66 -38.02
CA ARG A 879 5.63 9.89 -38.31
C ARG A 879 4.44 10.81 -38.48
N GLU A 880 3.81 10.81 -39.62
CA GLU A 880 2.53 11.51 -39.87
C GLU A 880 1.35 10.70 -39.28
N ILE A 881 0.36 11.42 -38.73
CA ILE A 881 -0.88 10.80 -38.28
C ILE A 881 -1.81 10.68 -39.48
N ARG A 882 -2.20 9.44 -39.80
CA ARG A 882 -3.10 9.16 -40.91
C ARG A 882 -4.57 9.33 -40.52
N SER A 883 -4.95 8.82 -39.35
CA SER A 883 -6.35 8.87 -38.89
C SER A 883 -6.44 8.86 -37.39
N VAL A 884 -7.49 9.46 -36.85
CA VAL A 884 -7.94 9.32 -35.46
C VAL A 884 -9.42 8.93 -35.49
N ARG A 885 -9.74 7.82 -34.81
CA ARG A 885 -11.10 7.23 -34.85
C ARG A 885 -11.57 6.84 -33.46
N LEU A 886 -12.85 7.06 -33.19
CA LEU A 886 -13.54 6.52 -32.02
C LEU A 886 -14.52 5.44 -32.48
N ASN A 887 -14.32 4.19 -32.04
CA ASN A 887 -15.11 3.01 -32.44
C ASN A 887 -15.26 2.88 -33.97
N GLY A 888 -14.23 3.24 -34.72
CA GLY A 888 -14.21 3.22 -36.20
C GLY A 888 -14.67 4.52 -36.87
N GLU A 889 -15.36 5.42 -36.18
CA GLU A 889 -15.76 6.72 -36.70
C GLU A 889 -14.62 7.74 -36.68
N SER A 890 -14.41 8.43 -37.80
CA SER A 890 -13.33 9.43 -37.92
C SER A 890 -13.63 10.69 -37.14
N LEU A 891 -12.61 11.17 -36.42
CA LEU A 891 -12.67 12.42 -35.66
C LEU A 891 -11.86 13.51 -36.36
N GLY A 892 -12.40 14.77 -36.33
CA GLY A 892 -11.66 15.94 -36.73
C GLY A 892 -10.63 16.36 -35.68
N PHE A 893 -9.40 16.64 -36.12
CA PHE A 893 -8.30 16.98 -35.24
C PHE A 893 -7.25 17.87 -35.89
N LYS A 894 -6.45 18.54 -35.04
CA LYS A 894 -5.18 19.16 -35.40
C LYS A 894 -4.04 18.49 -34.69
N SER A 895 -2.92 18.30 -35.37
CA SER A 895 -1.70 17.74 -34.76
C SER A 895 -0.67 18.86 -34.57
N ILE A 896 -0.13 18.96 -33.33
CA ILE A 896 0.87 19.97 -32.94
C ILE A 896 2.07 19.22 -32.40
N ILE A 897 3.28 19.60 -32.81
CA ILE A 897 4.53 19.04 -32.26
C ILE A 897 5.07 20.07 -31.27
N ASN A 898 5.18 19.67 -30.02
CA ASN A 898 5.76 20.41 -28.91
C ASN A 898 7.02 19.68 -28.41
N GLN A 899 8.19 20.27 -28.59
CA GLN A 899 9.50 19.74 -28.13
C GLN A 899 9.65 18.20 -28.14
N ASN A 900 9.08 17.49 -27.15
CA ASN A 900 9.22 16.03 -26.99
C ASN A 900 7.90 15.26 -27.16
N TYR A 901 6.80 15.96 -27.45
CA TYR A 901 5.47 15.35 -27.55
C TYR A 901 4.78 15.77 -28.84
N ARG A 902 3.96 14.87 -29.33
CA ARG A 902 2.93 15.18 -30.32
C ARG A 902 1.60 15.30 -29.57
N GLU A 903 0.88 16.40 -29.80
CA GLU A 903 -0.43 16.67 -29.23
C GLU A 903 -1.48 16.62 -30.34
N ILE A 904 -2.53 15.83 -30.12
CA ILE A 904 -3.76 15.83 -30.89
C ILE A 904 -4.73 16.75 -30.17
N GLN A 905 -5.17 17.80 -30.84
CA GLN A 905 -6.25 18.64 -30.38
C GLN A 905 -7.50 18.32 -31.20
N PHE A 906 -8.54 17.84 -30.53
CA PHE A 906 -9.83 17.53 -31.17
C PHE A 906 -10.59 18.80 -31.51
N ASP A 907 -11.32 18.81 -32.62
CA ASP A 907 -12.15 19.95 -33.03
C ASP A 907 -13.27 20.25 -32.01
N LYS A 908 -13.73 19.20 -31.30
CA LYS A 908 -14.67 19.27 -30.17
C LYS A 908 -14.23 18.26 -29.10
N PRO A 909 -14.47 18.52 -27.80
CA PRO A 909 -14.19 17.53 -26.76
C PRO A 909 -14.86 16.19 -27.06
N VAL A 910 -14.13 15.11 -26.93
CA VAL A 910 -14.57 13.73 -27.17
C VAL A 910 -14.82 13.04 -25.85
N THR A 911 -15.96 12.35 -25.73
CA THR A 911 -16.27 11.49 -24.58
C THR A 911 -16.16 10.05 -25.03
N ILE A 912 -15.31 9.29 -24.37
CA ILE A 912 -15.08 7.86 -24.61
C ILE A 912 -15.76 7.11 -23.44
N ALA A 913 -16.80 6.36 -23.76
CA ALA A 913 -17.55 5.56 -22.77
C ALA A 913 -16.87 4.21 -22.51
N ALA A 914 -17.35 3.49 -21.51
CA ALA A 914 -16.93 2.11 -21.27
C ALA A 914 -17.10 1.25 -22.54
N ASP A 915 -16.18 0.31 -22.72
CA ASP A 915 -16.03 -0.59 -23.87
C ASP A 915 -15.76 0.11 -25.22
N SER A 916 -15.43 1.42 -25.19
CA SER A 916 -15.06 2.20 -26.37
C SER A 916 -13.55 2.37 -26.50
N GLU A 917 -13.07 2.51 -27.75
CA GLU A 917 -11.66 2.63 -28.07
C GLU A 917 -11.38 3.79 -29.01
N LEU A 918 -10.49 4.68 -28.58
CA LEU A 918 -9.91 5.74 -29.41
C LEU A 918 -8.64 5.17 -30.06
N LYS A 919 -8.61 5.09 -31.39
CA LYS A 919 -7.46 4.63 -32.20
C LYS A 919 -6.84 5.77 -32.99
N LEU A 920 -5.52 5.76 -33.02
CA LEU A 920 -4.70 6.63 -33.85
C LEU A 920 -3.76 5.77 -34.70
N GLU A 921 -3.75 6.02 -36.01
CA GLU A 921 -2.89 5.31 -36.96
C GLU A 921 -1.84 6.25 -37.55
N TYR A 922 -0.62 5.74 -37.67
CA TYR A 922 0.49 6.39 -38.35
C TYR A 922 0.49 6.06 -39.83
N ARG A 923 1.07 7.00 -40.63
CA ARG A 923 1.37 6.79 -42.04
C ARG A 923 2.79 6.29 -42.23
#